data_9f0fef7bc6d4408af92a2943c9176e8b
#
_entry.id   9f0fef7bc6d4408af92a2943c9176e8b
#
_cell.length_a   1.000
_cell.length_b   1.000
_cell.length_c   1.000
_cell.angle_alpha   90.00
_cell.angle_beta   90.00
_cell.angle_gamma   90.00
#
_symmetry.space_group_name_H-M   'P 1'
#
loop_
_entity.id
_entity.type
_entity.pdbx_description
1 polymer ?
#
loop_
_entity_poly.entity_id
_entity_poly.type
_entity_poly.pdbx_seq_one_letter_code
_entity_poly.pdbx_strand_id
1 'polypeptide(L)'
;MNCGYIDPQPPKPCPIRTGPKCLRTRYDALVVGTGPAGSVLAYRLARAGLNVGVLERGRAQQTGTFPESPGELLSQAQLWRHGRRVGPADGLFDLRVFDDLMVLTGCGVGGTSLINASVSVVPDESVMGDRRWPTAIREDPEWPHDFDRVGSMVGTTPLPDGRRVDKLTALEAMAEAEEVGGVVQRAPLNVAFEDGFNSTGEYMTACNGCGNCMTGCNVGAKQTYDRNYLYGARRLGASVFARCSVQRVEATAHGWAVVVADTMDPSVQRRVEADQVLLAAGALGSTEILLRSRAVGLDVSPMLGQRFSGNGDLIAWGFDTDAHVGSVGVPGDSGDGWLGVGPTITGMIRGTPKDAAQDDPGVDAWMMQDGTVPVAFARLTPLLIAISAILDKLPLNEGPGRIRDWLRSLMDGPYAGAVGRTTTTLFMAADDAEGEVVLAGSGIDIRWPGAGMQRSLTEGGRRLAAAARELGGRPVGNPGHRGRLGNRPVSVHPLGGCVMSCDAGDGVVNDRGQVYAGAMGRHVHRGLYVTDGSIIPRSLGANPSLTIAALAERTARLLLLELGLDPDPVEPVSPPEGSSAEGTAPVVVGPQVRFGERLGGHVMVDGQASPITLSLRVAVDDPAEVRRDPEGTTLRVTGTVEAPLLHPAPMTVTWGTLRLVVEDPDQSVGHRMEYRLGLRDVAGGRYRLD
;
A
#
# COMPACT_ATOMS: atom_id res chain seq x y z
N MET A 1 -46.94 24.38 -4.60
CA MET A 1 -46.11 23.82 -3.50
C MET A 1 -45.18 22.81 -4.09
N ASN A 2 -43.94 23.20 -4.39
CA ASN A 2 -42.90 22.30 -4.86
C ASN A 2 -42.28 21.64 -3.62
N CYS A 3 -42.61 20.37 -3.36
CA CYS A 3 -41.82 19.53 -2.46
C CYS A 3 -40.48 19.27 -3.12
N GLY A 4 -39.46 20.00 -2.71
CA GLY A 4 -38.06 19.67 -3.08
C GLY A 4 -37.73 18.31 -2.47
N TYR A 5 -37.41 17.36 -3.35
CA TYR A 5 -36.82 16.08 -2.98
C TYR A 5 -35.44 16.38 -2.38
N ILE A 6 -35.34 16.31 -1.06
CA ILE A 6 -34.02 16.32 -0.39
C ILE A 6 -33.49 14.90 -0.55
N ASP A 7 -32.56 14.71 -1.48
CA ASP A 7 -31.83 13.47 -1.62
C ASP A 7 -31.17 13.17 -0.25
N PRO A 8 -31.47 12.03 0.40
CA PRO A 8 -30.90 11.75 1.70
C PRO A 8 -29.40 11.60 1.55
N GLN A 9 -28.65 12.52 2.14
CA GLN A 9 -27.19 12.45 2.16
C GLN A 9 -26.77 11.07 2.67
N PRO A 10 -25.90 10.36 1.96
CA PRO A 10 -25.49 9.03 2.35
C PRO A 10 -24.83 9.05 3.76
N PRO A 11 -25.03 8.00 4.58
CA PRO A 11 -24.53 7.97 5.96
C PRO A 11 -23.01 8.19 6.02
N LYS A 12 -22.57 8.97 7.02
CA LYS A 12 -21.14 9.21 7.25
C LYS A 12 -20.43 7.92 7.69
N PRO A 13 -19.17 7.70 7.27
CA PRO A 13 -18.41 6.51 7.69
C PRO A 13 -18.15 6.52 9.20
N CYS A 14 -18.30 5.37 9.86
CA CYS A 14 -17.93 5.20 11.25
C CYS A 14 -16.45 5.57 11.48
N PRO A 15 -16.09 6.23 12.60
CA PRO A 15 -14.71 6.59 12.88
C PRO A 15 -13.84 5.35 13.11
N ILE A 16 -12.57 5.42 12.72
CA ILE A 16 -11.58 4.41 13.05
C ILE A 16 -11.19 4.59 14.52
N ARG A 17 -11.37 3.54 15.32
CA ARG A 17 -11.03 3.51 16.75
C ARG A 17 -9.60 3.02 16.95
N THR A 18 -9.00 3.30 18.09
CA THR A 18 -7.62 2.92 18.39
C THR A 18 -7.56 2.03 19.62
N GLY A 19 -6.85 0.91 19.49
CA GLY A 19 -6.57 -0.05 20.56
C GLY A 19 -7.73 -0.99 20.89
N PRO A 20 -7.41 -2.12 21.57
CA PRO A 20 -8.36 -3.19 21.79
C PRO A 20 -9.41 -2.88 22.87
N LYS A 21 -9.23 -1.82 23.68
CA LYS A 21 -10.17 -1.44 24.75
C LYS A 21 -11.56 -1.10 24.23
N CYS A 22 -11.68 -0.65 22.96
CA CYS A 22 -12.92 -0.27 22.31
C CYS A 22 -13.65 -1.44 21.64
N LEU A 23 -13.09 -2.66 21.67
CA LEU A 23 -13.69 -3.84 21.07
C LEU A 23 -14.94 -4.29 21.87
N ARG A 24 -15.99 -4.68 21.15
CA ARG A 24 -17.13 -5.41 21.73
C ARG A 24 -16.67 -6.81 22.11
N THR A 25 -17.46 -7.49 22.93
CA THR A 25 -17.19 -8.88 23.34
C THR A 25 -17.47 -9.88 22.23
N ARG A 26 -18.38 -9.56 21.28
CA ARG A 26 -18.80 -10.46 20.20
C ARG A 26 -19.15 -9.68 18.93
N TYR A 27 -18.90 -10.30 17.78
CA TYR A 27 -19.29 -9.88 16.43
C TYR A 27 -19.88 -11.07 15.66
N ASP A 28 -20.64 -10.83 14.59
CA ASP A 28 -21.02 -11.89 13.65
C ASP A 28 -19.80 -12.29 12.82
N ALA A 29 -18.98 -11.30 12.43
CA ALA A 29 -17.74 -11.51 11.71
C ALA A 29 -16.60 -10.62 12.22
N LEU A 30 -15.43 -11.22 12.45
CA LEU A 30 -14.17 -10.52 12.70
C LEU A 30 -13.22 -10.71 11.52
N VAL A 31 -12.85 -9.58 10.89
CA VAL A 31 -11.86 -9.53 9.82
C VAL A 31 -10.53 -9.08 10.40
N VAL A 32 -9.47 -9.81 10.16
CA VAL A 32 -8.13 -9.56 10.67
C VAL A 32 -7.23 -9.05 9.56
N GLY A 33 -6.92 -7.77 9.58
CA GLY A 33 -6.20 -7.03 8.53
C GLY A 33 -7.12 -6.17 7.68
N THR A 34 -6.57 -5.08 7.16
CA THR A 34 -7.29 -4.06 6.35
C THR A 34 -6.69 -3.89 4.95
N GLY A 35 -5.86 -4.84 4.51
CA GLY A 35 -5.34 -4.91 3.15
C GLY A 35 -6.45 -5.23 2.13
N PRO A 36 -6.08 -5.57 0.88
CA PRO A 36 -7.05 -5.84 -0.19
C PRO A 36 -8.15 -6.82 0.23
N ALA A 37 -7.78 -7.99 0.73
CA ALA A 37 -8.76 -9.01 1.13
C ALA A 37 -9.64 -8.56 2.29
N GLY A 38 -9.04 -8.03 3.37
CA GLY A 38 -9.81 -7.65 4.55
C GLY A 38 -10.80 -6.52 4.29
N SER A 39 -10.43 -5.56 3.45
CA SER A 39 -11.33 -4.45 3.07
C SER A 39 -12.50 -4.92 2.22
N VAL A 40 -12.26 -5.84 1.26
CA VAL A 40 -13.31 -6.48 0.46
C VAL A 40 -14.29 -7.22 1.35
N LEU A 41 -13.80 -8.10 2.22
CA LEU A 41 -14.63 -8.87 3.14
C LEU A 41 -15.44 -7.98 4.07
N ALA A 42 -14.81 -6.96 4.67
CA ALA A 42 -15.51 -6.02 5.55
C ALA A 42 -16.68 -5.33 4.84
N TYR A 43 -16.49 -4.91 3.58
CA TYR A 43 -17.52 -4.28 2.79
C TYR A 43 -18.66 -5.22 2.43
N ARG A 44 -18.32 -6.42 1.91
CA ARG A 44 -19.31 -7.40 1.45
C ARG A 44 -20.19 -7.89 2.61
N LEU A 45 -19.56 -8.23 3.75
CA LEU A 45 -20.26 -8.72 4.93
C LEU A 45 -21.12 -7.62 5.59
N ALA A 46 -20.61 -6.39 5.70
CA ALA A 46 -21.40 -5.26 6.21
C ALA A 46 -22.58 -4.92 5.28
N ARG A 47 -22.40 -5.02 3.95
CA ARG A 47 -23.48 -4.79 2.99
C ARG A 47 -24.60 -5.81 3.11
N ALA A 48 -24.27 -7.03 3.48
CA ALA A 48 -25.24 -8.09 3.74
C ALA A 48 -25.85 -8.02 5.17
N GLY A 49 -25.59 -6.96 5.95
CA GLY A 49 -26.22 -6.68 7.24
C GLY A 49 -25.55 -7.35 8.45
N LEU A 50 -24.36 -7.93 8.29
CA LEU A 50 -23.62 -8.51 9.41
C LEU A 50 -22.96 -7.43 10.29
N ASN A 51 -22.89 -7.68 11.60
CA ASN A 51 -22.12 -6.85 12.54
C ASN A 51 -20.62 -7.20 12.42
N VAL A 52 -19.88 -6.37 11.69
CA VAL A 52 -18.49 -6.61 11.32
C VAL A 52 -17.53 -5.79 12.19
N GLY A 53 -16.57 -6.48 12.82
CA GLY A 53 -15.38 -5.90 13.42
C GLY A 53 -14.15 -6.11 12.53
N VAL A 54 -13.32 -5.08 12.36
CA VAL A 54 -12.10 -5.15 11.54
C VAL A 54 -10.90 -4.73 12.38
N LEU A 55 -9.88 -5.58 12.45
CA LEU A 55 -8.71 -5.42 13.30
C LEU A 55 -7.48 -5.13 12.45
N GLU A 56 -6.79 -4.02 12.69
CA GLU A 56 -5.54 -3.66 12.03
C GLU A 56 -4.43 -3.43 13.03
N ARG A 57 -3.27 -4.04 12.78
CA ARG A 57 -2.07 -3.92 13.62
C ARG A 57 -1.47 -2.51 13.56
N GLY A 58 -1.47 -1.92 12.38
CA GLY A 58 -0.91 -0.60 12.14
C GLY A 58 -1.84 0.54 12.55
N ARG A 59 -1.35 1.75 12.35
CA ARG A 59 -2.14 2.97 12.59
C ARG A 59 -2.93 3.39 11.35
N ALA A 60 -3.94 4.22 11.53
CA ALA A 60 -4.58 4.92 10.43
C ALA A 60 -3.65 6.04 9.94
N GLN A 61 -3.39 6.06 8.64
CA GLN A 61 -2.60 7.11 7.99
C GLN A 61 -3.55 8.18 7.41
N GLN A 62 -3.09 9.42 7.41
CA GLN A 62 -3.83 10.52 6.81
C GLN A 62 -3.14 10.98 5.53
N THR A 63 -3.91 11.33 4.50
CA THR A 63 -3.39 12.03 3.32
C THR A 63 -2.64 13.29 3.74
N GLY A 64 -1.44 13.53 3.20
CA GLY A 64 -0.58 14.64 3.61
C GLY A 64 0.41 14.32 4.73
N THR A 65 0.40 13.09 5.31
CA THR A 65 1.31 12.70 6.39
C THR A 65 2.28 11.58 6.01
N PHE A 66 2.28 11.17 4.76
CA PHE A 66 3.22 10.18 4.26
C PHE A 66 4.62 10.79 4.09
N PRO A 67 5.70 10.00 4.28
CA PRO A 67 7.05 10.52 4.28
C PRO A 67 7.52 11.02 2.91
N GLU A 68 8.10 12.20 2.87
CA GLU A 68 8.75 12.80 1.70
C GLU A 68 10.24 13.11 1.93
N SER A 69 10.76 12.79 3.12
CA SER A 69 12.17 12.91 3.46
C SER A 69 12.73 11.61 4.05
N PRO A 70 14.07 11.37 3.97
CA PRO A 70 14.69 10.20 4.59
C PRO A 70 14.45 10.10 6.10
N GLY A 71 14.42 11.23 6.81
CA GLY A 71 14.16 11.26 8.26
C GLY A 71 12.75 10.81 8.60
N GLU A 72 11.75 11.28 7.87
CA GLU A 72 10.36 10.87 8.03
C GLU A 72 10.16 9.38 7.66
N LEU A 73 10.81 8.92 6.58
CA LEU A 73 10.78 7.52 6.19
C LEU A 73 11.30 6.61 7.32
N LEU A 74 12.48 6.93 7.88
CA LEU A 74 13.06 6.16 8.98
C LEU A 74 12.20 6.20 10.24
N SER A 75 11.52 7.31 10.53
CA SER A 75 10.59 7.41 11.64
C SER A 75 9.34 6.55 11.51
N GLN A 76 9.03 6.09 10.30
CA GLN A 76 7.90 5.22 9.96
C GLN A 76 8.32 3.81 9.54
N ALA A 77 9.60 3.48 9.62
CA ALA A 77 10.12 2.16 9.29
C ALA A 77 10.25 1.28 10.54
N GLN A 78 9.81 0.04 10.42
CA GLN A 78 10.10 -1.03 11.36
C GLN A 78 10.98 -2.08 10.65
N LEU A 79 12.12 -2.38 11.25
CA LEU A 79 13.07 -3.37 10.77
C LEU A 79 13.06 -4.58 11.69
N TRP A 80 12.78 -5.76 11.14
CA TRP A 80 12.85 -7.01 11.86
C TRP A 80 14.03 -7.85 11.42
N ARG A 81 14.80 -8.37 12.37
CA ARG A 81 15.85 -9.34 12.12
C ARG A 81 15.97 -10.29 13.30
N HIS A 82 15.98 -11.61 13.04
CA HIS A 82 16.07 -12.66 14.05
C HIS A 82 15.08 -12.48 15.24
N GLY A 83 13.83 -12.16 14.93
CA GLY A 83 12.77 -11.94 15.93
C GLY A 83 12.88 -10.63 16.73
N ARG A 84 13.85 -9.76 16.43
CA ARG A 84 14.00 -8.45 17.07
C ARG A 84 13.54 -7.34 16.13
N ARG A 85 12.80 -6.39 16.67
CA ARG A 85 12.34 -5.20 15.97
C ARG A 85 13.11 -3.95 16.40
N VAL A 86 13.43 -3.12 15.40
CA VAL A 86 13.91 -1.76 15.56
C VAL A 86 12.91 -0.82 14.88
N GLY A 87 12.58 0.30 15.51
CA GLY A 87 11.59 1.25 15.03
C GLY A 87 10.20 1.07 15.66
N PRO A 88 9.22 1.91 15.28
CA PRO A 88 7.89 1.92 15.87
C PRO A 88 7.10 0.65 15.52
N ALA A 89 6.33 0.13 16.48
CA ALA A 89 5.54 -1.09 16.30
C ALA A 89 4.43 -0.97 15.25
N ASP A 90 3.94 0.24 15.04
CA ASP A 90 2.91 0.62 14.09
C ASP A 90 3.45 1.39 12.89
N GLY A 91 4.78 1.31 12.64
CA GLY A 91 5.44 1.97 11.51
C GLY A 91 4.91 1.46 10.17
N LEU A 92 4.79 2.36 9.20
CA LEU A 92 4.18 2.10 7.88
C LEU A 92 4.94 1.03 7.07
N PHE A 93 6.28 1.08 7.10
CA PHE A 93 7.15 0.17 6.33
C PHE A 93 7.60 -0.97 7.22
N ASP A 94 7.08 -2.18 7.01
CA ASP A 94 7.48 -3.40 7.73
C ASP A 94 8.50 -4.17 6.88
N LEU A 95 9.78 -3.92 7.12
CA LEU A 95 10.90 -4.61 6.48
C LEU A 95 11.39 -5.75 7.36
N ARG A 96 11.26 -6.97 6.87
CA ARG A 96 11.74 -8.19 7.54
C ARG A 96 12.93 -8.77 6.79
N VAL A 97 14.05 -8.91 7.50
CA VAL A 97 15.31 -9.42 6.96
C VAL A 97 15.53 -10.82 7.52
N PHE A 98 15.40 -11.81 6.66
CA PHE A 98 15.69 -13.21 6.92
C PHE A 98 17.06 -13.59 6.35
N ASP A 99 17.54 -14.79 6.60
CA ASP A 99 18.84 -15.21 6.10
C ASP A 99 18.84 -15.46 4.58
N ASP A 100 17.72 -15.92 4.02
CA ASP A 100 17.59 -16.27 2.61
C ASP A 100 16.97 -15.16 1.75
N LEU A 101 16.17 -14.24 2.34
CA LEU A 101 15.51 -13.17 1.61
C LEU A 101 15.13 -11.98 2.52
N MET A 102 14.67 -10.91 1.89
CA MET A 102 14.03 -9.77 2.58
C MET A 102 12.60 -9.61 2.08
N VAL A 103 11.70 -9.21 2.98
CA VAL A 103 10.29 -8.96 2.64
C VAL A 103 9.89 -7.57 3.12
N LEU A 104 9.34 -6.75 2.22
CA LEU A 104 8.78 -5.44 2.55
C LEU A 104 7.26 -5.46 2.39
N THR A 105 6.54 -5.10 3.45
CA THR A 105 5.08 -4.95 3.45
C THR A 105 4.64 -3.65 4.08
N GLY A 106 3.41 -3.22 3.81
CA GLY A 106 2.79 -2.05 4.45
C GLY A 106 2.06 -2.44 5.73
N CYS A 107 2.18 -1.60 6.75
CA CYS A 107 1.50 -1.73 8.05
C CYS A 107 0.69 -0.47 8.35
N GLY A 108 -0.63 -0.59 8.33
CA GLY A 108 -1.56 0.52 8.53
C GLY A 108 -2.94 0.19 8.01
N VAL A 109 -3.93 1.01 8.35
CA VAL A 109 -5.29 0.86 7.82
C VAL A 109 -5.27 1.07 6.31
N GLY A 110 -5.54 0.01 5.54
CA GLY A 110 -5.34 -0.10 4.09
C GLY A 110 -4.27 -1.13 3.71
N GLY A 111 -3.47 -1.59 4.68
CA GLY A 111 -2.39 -2.58 4.47
C GLY A 111 -1.33 -2.12 3.47
N THR A 112 -0.76 -3.05 2.72
CA THR A 112 0.27 -2.75 1.71
C THR A 112 -0.24 -1.86 0.57
N SER A 113 -1.57 -1.70 0.38
CA SER A 113 -2.10 -0.77 -0.61
C SER A 113 -1.68 0.68 -0.37
N LEU A 114 -1.33 1.04 0.87
CA LEU A 114 -0.80 2.36 1.21
C LEU A 114 0.51 2.67 0.50
N ILE A 115 1.38 1.66 0.30
CA ILE A 115 2.74 1.80 -0.22
C ILE A 115 3.01 1.00 -1.50
N ASN A 116 2.01 0.35 -2.11
CA ASN A 116 2.19 -0.32 -3.40
C ASN A 116 2.24 0.70 -4.56
N ALA A 117 2.59 0.25 -5.75
CA ALA A 117 2.62 1.08 -6.96
C ALA A 117 1.26 1.23 -7.66
N SER A 118 0.16 0.80 -7.03
CA SER A 118 -1.22 0.91 -7.53
C SER A 118 -1.54 0.13 -8.82
N VAL A 119 -0.72 -0.82 -9.22
CA VAL A 119 -0.97 -1.65 -10.40
C VAL A 119 -2.03 -2.70 -10.09
N SER A 120 -3.00 -2.82 -11.01
CA SER A 120 -4.16 -3.71 -10.89
C SER A 120 -4.27 -4.57 -12.14
N VAL A 121 -3.51 -5.64 -12.17
CA VAL A 121 -3.33 -6.49 -13.37
C VAL A 121 -3.79 -7.91 -13.11
N VAL A 122 -4.49 -8.50 -14.08
CA VAL A 122 -4.84 -9.93 -14.08
C VAL A 122 -3.60 -10.72 -14.50
N PRO A 123 -3.22 -11.79 -13.75
CA PRO A 123 -2.14 -12.68 -14.15
C PRO A 123 -2.40 -13.33 -15.51
N ASP A 124 -1.36 -13.88 -16.11
CA ASP A 124 -1.47 -14.61 -17.38
C ASP A 124 -2.38 -15.85 -17.26
N GLU A 125 -3.08 -16.21 -18.34
CA GLU A 125 -3.97 -17.37 -18.38
C GLU A 125 -3.24 -18.67 -18.03
N SER A 126 -1.98 -18.83 -18.43
CA SER A 126 -1.16 -19.99 -18.11
C SER A 126 -0.94 -20.15 -16.61
N VAL A 127 -0.83 -19.00 -15.89
CA VAL A 127 -0.72 -18.96 -14.43
C VAL A 127 -2.04 -19.32 -13.77
N MET A 128 -3.17 -18.77 -14.25
CA MET A 128 -4.50 -19.00 -13.68
C MET A 128 -5.05 -20.39 -14.01
N GLY A 129 -4.64 -20.99 -15.13
CA GLY A 129 -4.98 -22.35 -15.56
C GLY A 129 -4.13 -23.45 -14.91
N ASP A 130 -3.09 -23.12 -14.16
CA ASP A 130 -2.17 -24.07 -13.52
C ASP A 130 -2.90 -25.02 -12.57
N ARG A 131 -2.47 -26.31 -12.57
CA ARG A 131 -3.10 -27.38 -11.76
C ARG A 131 -2.95 -27.19 -10.26
N ARG A 132 -2.05 -26.35 -9.77
CA ARG A 132 -1.93 -25.97 -8.36
C ARG A 132 -3.16 -25.21 -7.86
N TRP A 133 -3.88 -24.52 -8.72
CA TRP A 133 -5.18 -23.95 -8.39
C TRP A 133 -6.24 -25.05 -8.30
N PRO A 134 -7.09 -25.09 -7.27
CA PRO A 134 -8.23 -26.01 -7.22
C PRO A 134 -9.12 -25.93 -8.46
N THR A 135 -9.62 -27.07 -8.92
CA THR A 135 -10.52 -27.14 -10.08
C THR A 135 -11.75 -26.24 -9.90
N ALA A 136 -12.27 -26.15 -8.67
CA ALA A 136 -13.41 -25.29 -8.34
C ALA A 136 -13.17 -23.79 -8.57
N ILE A 137 -11.91 -23.31 -8.63
CA ILE A 137 -11.58 -21.93 -9.02
C ILE A 137 -11.42 -21.84 -10.53
N ARG A 138 -10.67 -22.75 -11.14
CA ARG A 138 -10.38 -22.74 -12.57
C ARG A 138 -11.64 -22.87 -13.44
N GLU A 139 -12.66 -23.55 -12.93
CA GLU A 139 -13.94 -23.81 -13.61
C GLU A 139 -15.10 -22.94 -13.06
N ASP A 140 -14.86 -22.03 -12.12
CA ASP A 140 -15.90 -21.11 -11.61
C ASP A 140 -16.23 -20.04 -12.67
N PRO A 141 -17.44 -20.02 -13.23
CA PRO A 141 -17.82 -19.06 -14.26
C PRO A 141 -17.88 -17.61 -13.73
N GLU A 142 -18.04 -17.43 -12.42
CA GLU A 142 -18.05 -16.10 -11.78
C GLU A 142 -16.63 -15.56 -11.49
N TRP A 143 -15.60 -16.40 -11.61
CA TRP A 143 -14.23 -16.01 -11.28
C TRP A 143 -13.71 -14.79 -12.08
N PRO A 144 -13.92 -14.69 -13.40
CA PRO A 144 -13.57 -13.48 -14.15
C PRO A 144 -14.33 -12.24 -13.67
N HIS A 145 -15.61 -12.38 -13.31
CA HIS A 145 -16.43 -11.28 -12.81
C HIS A 145 -15.98 -10.77 -11.43
N ASP A 146 -15.36 -11.63 -10.61
CA ASP A 146 -14.78 -11.19 -9.33
C ASP A 146 -13.61 -10.21 -9.56
N PHE A 147 -12.80 -10.35 -10.63
CA PHE A 147 -11.80 -9.37 -11.03
C PHE A 147 -12.43 -8.06 -11.51
N ASP A 148 -13.47 -8.13 -12.32
CA ASP A 148 -14.17 -6.95 -12.86
C ASP A 148 -14.82 -6.12 -11.72
N ARG A 149 -15.40 -6.78 -10.73
CA ARG A 149 -15.95 -6.14 -9.53
C ARG A 149 -14.89 -5.33 -8.79
N VAL A 150 -13.73 -5.94 -8.55
CA VAL A 150 -12.63 -5.24 -7.88
C VAL A 150 -12.15 -4.07 -8.74
N GLY A 151 -11.88 -4.31 -10.03
CA GLY A 151 -11.42 -3.26 -10.96
C GLY A 151 -12.36 -2.06 -10.99
N SER A 152 -13.67 -2.30 -11.04
CA SER A 152 -14.71 -1.26 -11.01
C SER A 152 -14.73 -0.53 -9.67
N MET A 153 -14.65 -1.26 -8.54
CA MET A 153 -14.70 -0.67 -7.21
C MET A 153 -13.51 0.26 -6.95
N VAL A 154 -12.29 -0.15 -7.34
CA VAL A 154 -11.07 0.65 -7.15
C VAL A 154 -10.79 1.61 -8.31
N GLY A 155 -11.70 1.70 -9.28
CA GLY A 155 -11.60 2.64 -10.40
C GLY A 155 -10.32 2.43 -11.24
N THR A 156 -10.04 1.16 -11.60
CA THR A 156 -8.83 0.82 -12.36
C THR A 156 -8.85 1.47 -13.74
N THR A 157 -7.83 2.25 -14.07
CA THR A 157 -7.69 2.92 -15.36
C THR A 157 -6.20 3.10 -15.74
N PRO A 158 -5.82 3.02 -17.00
CA PRO A 158 -4.45 3.32 -17.41
C PRO A 158 -4.15 4.83 -17.34
N LEU A 159 -2.87 5.17 -17.42
CA LEU A 159 -2.44 6.56 -17.58
C LEU A 159 -3.13 7.17 -18.83
N PRO A 160 -3.81 8.33 -18.74
CA PRO A 160 -4.48 8.98 -19.86
C PRO A 160 -3.52 9.32 -21.01
N ASP A 161 -4.00 9.26 -22.26
CA ASP A 161 -3.17 9.49 -23.47
C ASP A 161 -2.52 10.87 -23.52
N GLY A 162 -3.18 11.90 -23.00
CA GLY A 162 -2.65 13.27 -22.94
C GLY A 162 -1.53 13.48 -21.91
N ARG A 163 -1.23 12.48 -21.04
CA ARG A 163 -0.17 12.58 -20.02
C ARG A 163 1.10 11.91 -20.52
N ARG A 164 2.14 12.71 -20.75
CA ARG A 164 3.49 12.22 -21.14
C ARG A 164 4.31 11.93 -19.88
N VAL A 165 5.09 10.85 -19.91
CA VAL A 165 6.07 10.49 -18.88
C VAL A 165 7.27 9.82 -19.55
N ASP A 166 8.47 10.33 -19.29
CA ASP A 166 9.70 9.92 -19.99
C ASP A 166 10.05 8.45 -19.70
N LYS A 167 9.74 7.94 -18.50
CA LYS A 167 10.02 6.54 -18.13
C LYS A 167 9.15 5.53 -18.91
N LEU A 168 7.95 5.91 -19.37
CA LEU A 168 7.15 5.05 -20.26
C LEU A 168 7.80 4.97 -21.65
N THR A 169 8.28 6.09 -22.18
CA THR A 169 9.05 6.12 -23.43
C THR A 169 10.35 5.33 -23.30
N ALA A 170 11.03 5.41 -22.14
CA ALA A 170 12.20 4.57 -21.87
C ALA A 170 11.85 3.09 -21.82
N LEU A 171 10.69 2.71 -21.25
CA LEU A 171 10.22 1.32 -21.24
C LEU A 171 9.91 0.80 -22.65
N GLU A 172 9.33 1.65 -23.51
CA GLU A 172 9.11 1.34 -24.93
C GLU A 172 10.44 1.05 -25.63
N ALA A 173 11.45 1.90 -25.44
CA ALA A 173 12.79 1.66 -25.97
C ALA A 173 13.46 0.41 -25.40
N MET A 174 13.29 0.11 -24.10
CA MET A 174 13.82 -1.14 -23.50
C MET A 174 13.27 -2.40 -24.19
N ALA A 175 12.02 -2.36 -24.68
CA ALA A 175 11.39 -3.49 -25.34
C ALA A 175 11.98 -3.79 -26.74
N GLU A 176 12.71 -2.84 -27.35
CA GLU A 176 13.42 -3.05 -28.63
C GLU A 176 14.61 -3.98 -28.50
N ALA A 177 15.18 -4.14 -27.28
CA ALA A 177 16.28 -5.08 -27.04
C ALA A 177 15.82 -6.52 -27.28
N GLU A 178 16.54 -7.27 -28.14
CA GLU A 178 16.22 -8.64 -28.53
C GLU A 178 16.06 -9.58 -27.33
N GLU A 179 16.93 -9.42 -26.31
CA GLU A 179 16.90 -10.24 -25.10
C GLU A 179 15.72 -9.88 -24.17
N VAL A 180 15.11 -8.70 -24.29
CA VAL A 180 13.94 -8.32 -23.51
C VAL A 180 12.71 -9.00 -24.12
N GLY A 181 12.36 -8.65 -25.34
CA GLY A 181 11.16 -9.18 -25.99
C GLY A 181 9.87 -8.78 -25.26
N GLY A 182 8.73 -9.28 -25.73
CA GLY A 182 7.44 -9.04 -25.08
C GLY A 182 6.66 -7.85 -25.67
N VAL A 183 5.51 -7.57 -25.08
CA VAL A 183 4.58 -6.53 -25.56
C VAL A 183 4.45 -5.44 -24.53
N VAL A 184 4.70 -4.19 -24.95
CA VAL A 184 4.52 -3.01 -24.10
C VAL A 184 3.04 -2.67 -23.98
N GLN A 185 2.62 -2.40 -22.76
CA GLN A 185 1.25 -1.98 -22.43
C GLN A 185 1.30 -0.88 -21.35
N ARG A 186 0.34 0.03 -21.37
CA ARG A 186 0.11 0.90 -20.22
C ARG A 186 -0.43 0.08 -19.06
N ALA A 187 0.14 0.29 -17.88
CA ALA A 187 -0.30 -0.43 -16.69
C ALA A 187 -1.70 0.05 -16.26
N PRO A 188 -2.64 -0.88 -15.97
CA PRO A 188 -3.89 -0.52 -15.32
C PRO A 188 -3.63 -0.11 -13.86
N LEU A 189 -4.09 1.06 -13.44
CA LEU A 189 -3.74 1.71 -12.19
C LEU A 189 -4.96 2.05 -11.34
N ASN A 190 -4.86 1.87 -10.04
CA ASN A 190 -5.85 2.32 -9.06
C ASN A 190 -5.53 3.75 -8.63
N VAL A 191 -5.68 4.71 -9.56
CA VAL A 191 -5.34 6.12 -9.38
C VAL A 191 -6.41 6.98 -10.04
N ALA A 192 -6.93 7.97 -9.33
CA ALA A 192 -7.82 8.97 -9.89
C ALA A 192 -7.01 9.99 -10.73
N PHE A 193 -7.35 10.17 -11.99
CA PHE A 193 -6.74 11.17 -12.87
C PHE A 193 -7.61 12.42 -13.03
N GLU A 194 -8.79 12.42 -12.43
CA GLU A 194 -9.73 13.54 -12.34
C GLU A 194 -10.21 13.67 -10.90
N ASP A 195 -10.58 14.90 -10.52
CA ASP A 195 -11.24 15.17 -9.23
C ASP A 195 -12.64 14.60 -9.24
N GLY A 196 -13.06 13.99 -8.14
CA GLY A 196 -14.42 13.46 -8.04
C GLY A 196 -14.61 12.42 -6.94
N PHE A 197 -15.82 11.92 -6.83
CA PHE A 197 -16.16 10.86 -5.88
C PHE A 197 -15.92 9.48 -6.49
N ASN A 198 -15.28 8.60 -5.72
CA ASN A 198 -15.14 7.20 -6.11
C ASN A 198 -16.45 6.41 -5.91
N SER A 199 -16.45 5.14 -6.26
CA SER A 199 -17.60 4.23 -6.17
C SER A 199 -18.23 4.10 -4.79
N THR A 200 -17.53 4.47 -3.72
CA THR A 200 -18.03 4.43 -2.34
C THR A 200 -18.41 5.80 -1.78
N GLY A 201 -18.23 6.87 -2.56
CA GLY A 201 -18.54 8.24 -2.19
C GLY A 201 -17.43 8.95 -1.41
N GLU A 202 -16.19 8.42 -1.43
CA GLU A 202 -15.02 9.14 -0.94
C GLU A 202 -14.51 10.09 -2.04
N TYR A 203 -14.20 11.34 -1.68
CA TYR A 203 -13.65 12.29 -2.64
C TYR A 203 -12.18 12.02 -2.93
N MET A 204 -11.83 11.92 -4.21
CA MET A 204 -10.49 11.70 -4.71
C MET A 204 -10.01 12.95 -5.44
N THR A 205 -8.78 13.35 -5.18
CA THR A 205 -8.11 14.44 -5.91
C THR A 205 -7.37 13.85 -7.12
N ALA A 206 -7.36 14.56 -8.23
CA ALA A 206 -6.64 14.14 -9.43
C ALA A 206 -5.13 13.95 -9.17
N CYS A 207 -4.55 12.91 -9.76
CA CYS A 207 -3.12 12.66 -9.68
C CYS A 207 -2.34 13.77 -10.40
N ASN A 208 -1.38 14.38 -9.69
CA ASN A 208 -0.49 15.39 -10.23
C ASN A 208 0.81 14.83 -10.85
N GLY A 209 1.02 13.52 -10.80
CA GLY A 209 2.18 12.87 -11.39
C GLY A 209 3.49 13.05 -10.62
N CYS A 210 3.44 13.08 -9.29
CA CYS A 210 4.62 13.28 -8.42
C CYS A 210 5.53 12.05 -8.29
N GLY A 211 5.05 10.83 -8.56
CA GLY A 211 5.85 9.59 -8.52
C GLY A 211 6.03 8.94 -7.14
N ASN A 212 5.37 9.40 -6.08
CA ASN A 212 5.61 8.96 -4.70
C ASN A 212 4.68 7.83 -4.21
N CYS A 213 3.98 7.11 -5.09
CA CYS A 213 2.97 6.11 -4.69
C CYS A 213 3.51 5.06 -3.70
N MET A 214 4.79 4.66 -3.80
CA MET A 214 5.42 3.65 -2.94
C MET A 214 5.76 4.14 -1.53
N THR A 215 5.71 5.44 -1.27
CA THR A 215 5.83 5.98 0.09
C THR A 215 4.51 6.49 0.65
N GLY A 216 3.43 6.36 -0.14
CA GLY A 216 2.08 6.82 0.18
C GLY A 216 1.69 8.07 -0.61
N CYS A 217 0.40 8.33 -0.72
CA CYS A 217 -0.11 9.41 -1.57
C CYS A 217 -0.53 10.63 -0.74
N ASN A 218 0.29 11.67 -0.75
CA ASN A 218 -0.04 12.95 -0.09
C ASN A 218 -1.02 13.82 -0.88
N VAL A 219 -1.24 13.51 -2.17
CA VAL A 219 -2.18 14.21 -3.04
C VAL A 219 -3.62 13.75 -2.81
N GLY A 220 -3.82 12.49 -2.44
CA GLY A 220 -5.14 11.90 -2.27
C GLY A 220 -5.74 11.31 -3.54
N ALA A 221 -4.89 11.03 -4.55
CA ALA A 221 -5.30 10.46 -5.83
C ALA A 221 -5.32 8.92 -5.84
N LYS A 222 -4.55 8.29 -4.95
CA LYS A 222 -4.38 6.84 -4.92
C LYS A 222 -5.63 6.19 -4.32
N GLN A 223 -6.24 5.25 -5.05
CA GLN A 223 -7.40 4.45 -4.66
C GLN A 223 -6.95 3.27 -3.77
N THR A 224 -6.50 3.57 -2.57
CA THR A 224 -6.13 2.58 -1.56
C THR A 224 -7.37 1.91 -0.98
N TYR A 225 -7.24 0.69 -0.46
CA TYR A 225 -8.40 -0.08 0.01
C TYR A 225 -9.10 0.53 1.24
N ASP A 226 -8.43 1.37 2.02
CA ASP A 226 -9.05 2.16 3.10
C ASP A 226 -9.95 3.29 2.58
N ARG A 227 -9.68 3.79 1.36
CA ARG A 227 -10.42 4.88 0.73
C ARG A 227 -11.56 4.42 -0.20
N ASN A 228 -11.67 3.13 -0.46
CA ASN A 228 -12.79 2.58 -1.24
C ASN A 228 -13.53 1.50 -0.45
N TYR A 229 -13.20 0.23 -0.55
CA TYR A 229 -13.93 -0.86 0.12
C TYR A 229 -14.11 -0.63 1.63
N LEU A 230 -13.04 -0.29 2.37
CA LEU A 230 -13.14 -0.09 3.82
C LEU A 230 -13.90 1.20 4.18
N TYR A 231 -13.78 2.23 3.35
CA TYR A 231 -14.59 3.44 3.49
C TYR A 231 -16.08 3.09 3.33
N GLY A 232 -16.44 2.34 2.29
CA GLY A 232 -17.79 1.82 2.08
C GLY A 232 -18.27 0.95 3.23
N ALA A 233 -17.45 0.01 3.73
CA ALA A 233 -17.78 -0.82 4.88
C ALA A 233 -18.10 0.00 6.14
N ARG A 234 -17.33 1.05 6.42
CA ARG A 234 -17.55 1.96 7.54
C ARG A 234 -18.86 2.76 7.39
N ARG A 235 -19.25 3.11 6.18
CA ARG A 235 -20.55 3.74 5.90
C ARG A 235 -21.72 2.79 6.14
N LEU A 236 -21.47 1.49 6.00
CA LEU A 236 -22.44 0.42 6.27
C LEU A 236 -22.40 -0.07 7.74
N GLY A 237 -21.67 0.63 8.63
CA GLY A 237 -21.65 0.34 10.06
C GLY A 237 -20.53 -0.58 10.54
N ALA A 238 -19.63 -1.06 9.66
CA ALA A 238 -18.47 -1.83 10.09
C ALA A 238 -17.59 -1.03 11.06
N SER A 239 -17.14 -1.68 12.13
CA SER A 239 -16.30 -1.08 13.17
C SER A 239 -14.83 -1.41 12.92
N VAL A 240 -13.99 -0.40 12.61
CA VAL A 240 -12.56 -0.57 12.33
C VAL A 240 -11.72 -0.14 13.53
N PHE A 241 -10.75 -0.97 13.90
CA PHE A 241 -9.87 -0.79 15.04
C PHE A 241 -8.41 -0.86 14.61
N ALA A 242 -7.72 0.28 14.65
CA ALA A 242 -6.28 0.39 14.45
C ALA A 242 -5.50 0.05 15.73
N ARG A 243 -4.21 -0.31 15.59
CA ARG A 243 -3.32 -0.75 16.70
C ARG A 243 -3.86 -1.96 17.47
N CYS A 244 -4.50 -2.87 16.76
CA CYS A 244 -5.03 -4.13 17.27
C CYS A 244 -4.30 -5.30 16.62
N SER A 245 -3.29 -5.85 17.30
CA SER A 245 -2.47 -6.97 16.84
C SER A 245 -3.08 -8.29 17.27
N VAL A 246 -3.61 -9.05 16.31
CA VAL A 246 -4.12 -10.42 16.60
C VAL A 246 -2.95 -11.35 16.84
N GLN A 247 -3.01 -12.07 17.97
CA GLN A 247 -1.96 -12.98 18.38
C GLN A 247 -2.25 -14.42 17.95
N ARG A 248 -3.49 -14.87 18.09
CA ARG A 248 -3.97 -16.21 17.73
C ARG A 248 -5.48 -16.28 17.71
N VAL A 249 -5.99 -17.36 17.17
CA VAL A 249 -7.41 -17.74 17.21
C VAL A 249 -7.58 -19.05 17.99
N GLU A 250 -8.70 -19.19 18.67
CA GLU A 250 -9.03 -20.34 19.53
C GLU A 250 -10.45 -20.79 19.23
N ALA A 251 -10.68 -22.09 19.10
CA ALA A 251 -12.04 -22.64 18.97
C ALA A 251 -12.82 -22.47 20.29
N THR A 252 -14.10 -22.17 20.19
CA THR A 252 -15.03 -22.12 21.34
C THR A 252 -16.23 -23.04 21.10
N ALA A 253 -17.09 -23.18 22.10
CA ALA A 253 -18.32 -23.98 21.94
C ALA A 253 -19.28 -23.41 20.88
N HIS A 254 -19.18 -22.07 20.58
CA HIS A 254 -20.12 -21.36 19.72
C HIS A 254 -19.42 -20.47 18.70
N GLY A 255 -18.35 -20.95 18.07
CA GLY A 255 -17.58 -20.20 17.08
C GLY A 255 -16.11 -20.04 17.48
N TRP A 256 -15.59 -18.83 17.38
CA TRP A 256 -14.17 -18.54 17.53
C TRP A 256 -13.92 -17.44 18.55
N ALA A 257 -12.77 -17.49 19.20
CA ALA A 257 -12.22 -16.43 20.00
C ALA A 257 -10.91 -15.93 19.37
N VAL A 258 -10.77 -14.63 19.27
CA VAL A 258 -9.59 -13.94 18.77
C VAL A 258 -8.90 -13.24 19.92
N VAL A 259 -7.63 -13.57 20.15
CA VAL A 259 -6.79 -12.91 21.17
C VAL A 259 -6.10 -11.73 20.51
N VAL A 260 -6.43 -10.53 20.96
CA VAL A 260 -5.95 -9.26 20.41
C VAL A 260 -5.12 -8.53 21.44
N ALA A 261 -3.91 -8.11 21.05
CA ALA A 261 -3.04 -7.25 21.86
C ALA A 261 -3.02 -5.84 21.32
N ASP A 262 -2.79 -4.85 22.18
CA ASP A 262 -2.46 -3.51 21.73
C ASP A 262 -1.07 -3.51 21.08
N THR A 263 -0.96 -2.92 19.88
CA THR A 263 0.32 -2.91 19.13
C THR A 263 1.42 -2.17 19.85
N MET A 264 1.08 -1.10 20.59
CA MET A 264 2.05 -0.26 21.29
C MET A 264 2.35 -0.78 22.70
N ASP A 265 1.38 -1.46 23.33
CA ASP A 265 1.53 -2.10 24.64
C ASP A 265 0.98 -3.54 24.61
N PRO A 266 1.77 -4.53 24.22
CA PRO A 266 1.33 -5.93 24.11
C PRO A 266 0.85 -6.57 25.43
N SER A 267 1.06 -5.92 26.59
CA SER A 267 0.53 -6.37 27.87
C SER A 267 -0.99 -6.16 27.98
N VAL A 268 -1.53 -5.19 27.22
CA VAL A 268 -2.96 -4.92 27.11
C VAL A 268 -3.57 -5.88 26.08
N GLN A 269 -4.30 -6.88 26.57
CA GLN A 269 -4.93 -7.88 25.71
C GLN A 269 -6.44 -7.95 25.92
N ARG A 270 -7.15 -8.35 24.86
CA ARG A 270 -8.59 -8.65 24.86
C ARG A 270 -8.84 -9.98 24.15
N ARG A 271 -9.83 -10.70 24.62
CA ARG A 271 -10.41 -11.87 23.96
C ARG A 271 -11.77 -11.47 23.42
N VAL A 272 -11.98 -11.62 22.11
CA VAL A 272 -13.18 -11.21 21.40
C VAL A 272 -13.74 -12.42 20.65
N GLU A 273 -15.02 -12.64 20.73
CA GLU A 273 -15.70 -13.78 20.10
C GLU A 273 -16.33 -13.38 18.76
N ALA A 274 -16.41 -14.36 17.84
CA ALA A 274 -17.11 -14.19 16.58
C ALA A 274 -17.60 -15.55 16.05
N ASP A 275 -18.69 -15.49 15.26
CA ASP A 275 -19.19 -16.67 14.53
C ASP A 275 -18.28 -16.97 13.33
N GLN A 276 -17.80 -15.92 12.66
CA GLN A 276 -16.91 -16.00 11.52
C GLN A 276 -15.62 -15.22 11.80
N VAL A 277 -14.46 -15.83 11.59
CA VAL A 277 -13.13 -15.20 11.65
C VAL A 277 -12.44 -15.34 10.30
N LEU A 278 -12.10 -14.20 9.70
CA LEU A 278 -11.50 -14.14 8.38
C LEU A 278 -10.10 -13.50 8.50
N LEU A 279 -9.07 -14.35 8.37
CA LEU A 279 -7.68 -13.92 8.40
C LEU A 279 -7.29 -13.32 7.05
N ALA A 280 -6.94 -12.06 7.07
CA ALA A 280 -6.53 -11.22 5.93
C ALA A 280 -5.31 -10.36 6.28
N ALA A 281 -4.44 -10.87 7.17
CA ALA A 281 -3.28 -10.16 7.71
C ALA A 281 -2.03 -10.22 6.81
N GLY A 282 -2.20 -10.67 5.56
CA GLY A 282 -1.15 -10.87 4.56
C GLY A 282 -0.39 -12.19 4.74
N ALA A 283 0.41 -12.56 3.74
CA ALA A 283 1.07 -13.86 3.69
C ALA A 283 1.85 -14.19 4.97
N LEU A 284 2.55 -13.22 5.54
CA LEU A 284 3.29 -13.42 6.77
C LEU A 284 2.39 -13.41 8.01
N GLY A 285 1.45 -12.46 8.08
CA GLY A 285 0.63 -12.26 9.29
C GLY A 285 -0.38 -13.37 9.52
N SER A 286 -1.13 -13.81 8.50
CA SER A 286 -2.10 -14.88 8.60
C SER A 286 -1.42 -16.21 8.90
N THR A 287 -0.28 -16.50 8.26
CA THR A 287 0.53 -17.68 8.55
C THR A 287 1.03 -17.67 10.00
N GLU A 288 1.55 -16.53 10.49
CA GLU A 288 2.02 -16.38 11.86
C GLU A 288 0.90 -16.62 12.89
N ILE A 289 -0.30 -16.06 12.65
CA ILE A 289 -1.47 -16.23 13.53
C ILE A 289 -1.86 -17.71 13.62
N LEU A 290 -1.94 -18.42 12.49
CA LEU A 290 -2.27 -19.84 12.48
C LEU A 290 -1.17 -20.70 13.11
N LEU A 291 0.12 -20.41 12.88
CA LEU A 291 1.23 -21.09 13.52
C LEU A 291 1.18 -20.95 15.05
N ARG A 292 0.87 -19.76 15.56
CA ARG A 292 0.69 -19.51 16.99
C ARG A 292 -0.56 -20.24 17.54
N SER A 293 -1.64 -20.30 16.76
CA SER A 293 -2.87 -21.01 17.13
C SER A 293 -2.62 -22.52 17.20
N ARG A 294 -1.85 -23.07 16.24
CA ARG A 294 -1.41 -24.48 16.25
C ARG A 294 -0.56 -24.79 17.49
N ALA A 295 0.32 -23.89 17.89
CA ALA A 295 1.17 -24.07 19.08
C ALA A 295 0.39 -24.17 20.39
N VAL A 296 -0.86 -23.69 20.43
CA VAL A 296 -1.77 -23.82 21.60
C VAL A 296 -2.88 -24.81 21.38
N GLY A 297 -2.81 -25.68 20.36
CA GLY A 297 -3.67 -26.85 20.19
C GLY A 297 -4.72 -26.75 19.08
N LEU A 298 -4.71 -25.73 18.22
CA LEU A 298 -5.55 -25.73 17.03
C LEU A 298 -5.04 -26.80 16.05
N ASP A 299 -5.90 -27.74 15.70
CA ASP A 299 -5.57 -28.82 14.76
C ASP A 299 -5.69 -28.31 13.33
N VAL A 300 -4.58 -28.12 12.65
CA VAL A 300 -4.50 -27.59 11.27
C VAL A 300 -3.56 -28.43 10.42
N SER A 301 -3.70 -28.36 9.10
CA SER A 301 -2.85 -29.05 8.13
C SER A 301 -1.35 -28.90 8.44
N PRO A 302 -0.54 -29.96 8.26
CA PRO A 302 0.92 -29.90 8.35
C PRO A 302 1.55 -29.00 7.28
N MET A 303 0.83 -28.71 6.20
CA MET A 303 1.26 -27.79 5.14
C MET A 303 1.31 -26.31 5.58
N LEU A 304 0.85 -26.00 6.81
CA LEU A 304 0.91 -24.64 7.34
C LEU A 304 2.36 -24.16 7.47
N GLY A 305 2.65 -23.06 6.79
CA GLY A 305 3.96 -22.45 6.65
C GLY A 305 4.69 -22.84 5.37
N GLN A 306 4.25 -23.90 4.67
CA GLN A 306 4.91 -24.39 3.46
C GLN A 306 4.51 -23.59 2.21
N ARG A 307 5.32 -23.71 1.16
CA ARG A 307 5.09 -23.11 -0.15
C ARG A 307 5.01 -21.57 -0.12
N PHE A 308 5.86 -20.96 0.67
CA PHE A 308 6.06 -19.51 0.60
C PHE A 308 6.75 -19.15 -0.74
N SER A 309 6.28 -18.10 -1.39
CA SER A 309 6.79 -17.54 -2.65
C SER A 309 7.06 -16.05 -2.49
N GLY A 310 8.14 -15.58 -3.10
CA GLY A 310 8.48 -14.16 -3.23
C GLY A 310 7.95 -13.53 -4.52
N ASN A 311 7.14 -14.26 -5.30
CA ASN A 311 6.59 -13.87 -6.61
C ASN A 311 7.69 -13.59 -7.68
N GLY A 312 8.90 -14.10 -7.48
CA GLY A 312 10.03 -13.90 -8.39
C GLY A 312 10.44 -12.45 -8.56
N ASP A 313 10.22 -11.63 -7.54
CA ASP A 313 10.50 -10.19 -7.57
C ASP A 313 11.98 -9.90 -7.73
N LEU A 314 12.32 -9.03 -8.69
CA LEU A 314 13.65 -8.51 -8.91
C LEU A 314 13.58 -7.01 -9.24
N ILE A 315 14.26 -6.18 -8.44
CA ILE A 315 14.38 -4.74 -8.66
C ILE A 315 15.81 -4.43 -9.09
N ALA A 316 15.96 -3.71 -10.21
CA ALA A 316 17.26 -3.28 -10.71
C ALA A 316 17.23 -1.85 -11.25
N TRP A 317 18.41 -1.28 -11.44
CA TRP A 317 18.59 0.05 -12.00
C TRP A 317 19.38 -0.03 -13.33
N GLY A 318 18.94 0.76 -14.31
CA GLY A 318 19.74 1.12 -15.47
C GLY A 318 20.41 2.45 -15.18
N PHE A 319 21.64 2.44 -14.66
CA PHE A 319 22.33 3.63 -14.16
C PHE A 319 22.92 4.45 -15.30
N ASP A 320 22.68 5.78 -15.27
CA ASP A 320 23.28 6.79 -16.14
C ASP A 320 23.04 6.51 -17.63
N THR A 321 21.77 6.42 -18.01
CA THR A 321 21.31 6.26 -19.40
C THR A 321 21.63 7.52 -20.24
N ASP A 322 21.56 7.39 -21.57
CA ASP A 322 21.88 8.48 -22.49
C ASP A 322 20.86 9.64 -22.42
N ALA A 323 19.59 9.32 -22.08
CA ALA A 323 18.53 10.31 -21.96
C ALA A 323 18.04 10.45 -20.52
N HIS A 324 17.39 11.57 -20.20
CA HIS A 324 16.63 11.76 -18.96
C HIS A 324 15.40 10.85 -18.98
N VAL A 325 15.18 10.12 -17.91
CA VAL A 325 14.10 9.11 -17.84
C VAL A 325 12.99 9.47 -16.84
N GLY A 326 13.11 10.59 -16.13
CA GLY A 326 12.07 11.07 -15.23
C GLY A 326 11.65 10.10 -14.12
N SER A 327 12.57 9.24 -13.65
CA SER A 327 12.26 8.17 -12.69
C SER A 327 12.60 8.51 -11.24
N VAL A 328 12.68 9.81 -10.91
CA VAL A 328 12.83 10.31 -9.53
C VAL A 328 11.60 11.12 -9.16
N GLY A 329 10.94 10.73 -8.08
CA GLY A 329 9.76 11.41 -7.56
C GLY A 329 10.08 12.81 -7.07
N VAL A 330 9.09 13.70 -7.19
CA VAL A 330 9.16 15.08 -6.69
C VAL A 330 8.18 15.27 -5.52
N PRO A 331 8.37 16.25 -4.63
CA PRO A 331 7.39 16.52 -3.58
C PRO A 331 5.99 16.70 -4.15
N GLY A 332 4.98 16.13 -3.49
CA GLY A 332 3.60 16.13 -3.99
C GLY A 332 2.97 17.52 -4.10
N ASP A 333 3.53 18.49 -3.40
CA ASP A 333 3.13 19.91 -3.38
C ASP A 333 3.98 20.83 -4.29
N SER A 334 4.81 20.26 -5.16
CA SER A 334 5.77 21.03 -6.00
C SER A 334 5.13 21.98 -7.03
N GLY A 335 3.84 22.21 -6.98
CA GLY A 335 3.13 23.16 -7.84
C GLY A 335 1.79 22.66 -8.37
N ASP A 336 1.08 23.54 -9.07
CA ASP A 336 -0.20 23.21 -9.69
C ASP A 336 0.00 22.46 -11.01
N GLY A 337 -0.80 21.43 -11.23
CA GLY A 337 -0.86 20.69 -12.47
C GLY A 337 -0.02 19.41 -12.50
N TRP A 338 0.31 18.98 -13.73
CA TRP A 338 1.03 17.75 -13.98
C TRP A 338 2.54 17.89 -13.84
N LEU A 339 3.15 17.16 -12.88
CA LEU A 339 4.58 17.26 -12.56
C LEU A 339 5.49 16.40 -13.47
N GLY A 340 4.92 15.62 -14.38
CA GLY A 340 5.65 14.91 -15.44
C GLY A 340 6.26 13.55 -15.06
N VAL A 341 6.43 13.22 -13.78
CA VAL A 341 6.99 11.91 -13.36
C VAL A 341 5.97 10.78 -13.55
N GLY A 342 4.69 11.07 -13.32
CA GLY A 342 3.61 10.11 -13.35
C GLY A 342 3.50 9.27 -12.06
N PRO A 343 2.49 8.40 -11.95
CA PRO A 343 2.44 7.35 -10.93
C PRO A 343 3.73 6.52 -10.92
N THR A 344 4.04 5.85 -9.81
CA THR A 344 5.31 5.12 -9.69
C THR A 344 5.55 4.13 -10.83
N ILE A 345 4.53 3.38 -11.22
CA ILE A 345 4.53 2.53 -12.42
C ILE A 345 3.54 3.12 -13.42
N THR A 346 3.89 3.16 -14.71
CA THR A 346 3.04 3.68 -15.78
C THR A 346 2.89 2.71 -16.94
N GLY A 347 3.87 1.83 -17.13
CA GLY A 347 3.90 0.84 -18.19
C GLY A 347 4.40 -0.52 -17.73
N MET A 348 4.15 -1.51 -18.55
CA MET A 348 4.63 -2.88 -18.37
C MET A 348 4.95 -3.52 -19.70
N ILE A 349 5.96 -4.40 -19.71
CA ILE A 349 6.24 -5.35 -20.78
C ILE A 349 5.79 -6.71 -20.28
N ARG A 350 4.93 -7.38 -21.05
CA ARG A 350 4.56 -8.77 -20.80
C ARG A 350 5.25 -9.67 -21.79
N GLY A 351 5.82 -10.76 -21.31
CA GLY A 351 6.40 -11.78 -22.14
C GLY A 351 5.92 -13.17 -21.76
N THR A 352 5.65 -13.96 -22.78
CA THR A 352 5.50 -15.40 -22.66
C THR A 352 6.74 -16.04 -23.27
N PRO A 353 7.20 -17.20 -22.79
CA PRO A 353 8.32 -17.89 -23.40
C PRO A 353 7.98 -18.25 -24.85
N LYS A 354 8.76 -17.75 -25.79
CA LYS A 354 8.59 -18.07 -27.23
C LYS A 354 8.87 -19.53 -27.55
N ASP A 355 9.62 -20.23 -26.67
CA ASP A 355 10.15 -21.57 -26.90
C ASP A 355 9.95 -22.54 -25.72
N ALA A 356 8.94 -22.30 -24.89
CA ALA A 356 8.59 -23.32 -23.89
C ALA A 356 8.10 -24.56 -24.65
N ALA A 357 8.92 -25.59 -24.73
CA ALA A 357 8.43 -26.94 -24.99
C ALA A 357 7.28 -27.16 -24.01
N GLN A 358 6.16 -27.66 -24.49
CA GLN A 358 4.90 -27.85 -23.71
C GLN A 358 5.08 -28.60 -22.38
N ASP A 359 6.29 -29.07 -22.09
CA ASP A 359 6.68 -29.87 -20.93
C ASP A 359 7.76 -29.24 -20.02
N ASP A 360 8.18 -27.95 -20.23
CA ASP A 360 9.11 -27.28 -19.32
C ASP A 360 8.34 -26.38 -18.32
N PRO A 361 8.01 -26.88 -17.09
CA PRO A 361 7.26 -26.12 -16.09
C PRO A 361 8.03 -24.92 -15.50
N GLY A 362 9.23 -24.61 -16.02
CA GLY A 362 10.12 -23.57 -15.49
C GLY A 362 10.13 -22.26 -16.25
N VAL A 363 9.31 -22.10 -17.31
CA VAL A 363 9.30 -20.88 -18.13
C VAL A 363 7.88 -20.32 -18.20
N ASP A 364 7.45 -19.75 -17.09
CA ASP A 364 6.17 -19.06 -16.96
C ASP A 364 6.19 -17.65 -17.58
N ALA A 365 5.01 -17.10 -17.74
CA ALA A 365 4.82 -15.68 -18.06
C ALA A 365 5.60 -14.80 -17.10
N TRP A 366 6.20 -13.74 -17.62
CA TRP A 366 6.93 -12.75 -16.85
C TRP A 366 6.43 -11.34 -17.15
N MET A 367 6.73 -10.42 -16.23
CA MET A 367 6.38 -9.02 -16.35
C MET A 367 7.55 -8.13 -15.94
N MET A 368 7.82 -7.10 -16.75
CA MET A 368 8.77 -6.04 -16.44
C MET A 368 8.00 -4.71 -16.40
N GLN A 369 8.21 -3.90 -15.38
CA GLN A 369 7.51 -2.63 -15.16
C GLN A 369 8.51 -1.50 -14.96
N ASP A 370 8.19 -0.31 -15.51
CA ASP A 370 8.88 0.92 -15.17
C ASP A 370 8.67 1.25 -13.68
N GLY A 371 9.54 2.08 -13.13
CA GLY A 371 9.46 2.46 -11.72
C GLY A 371 9.94 3.87 -11.46
N THR A 372 9.65 4.35 -10.27
CA THR A 372 10.11 5.66 -9.78
C THR A 372 10.74 5.47 -8.41
N VAL A 373 11.89 6.07 -8.17
CA VAL A 373 12.45 6.25 -6.83
C VAL A 373 11.66 7.36 -6.14
N PRO A 374 10.90 7.08 -5.08
CA PRO A 374 10.16 8.12 -4.36
C PRO A 374 11.08 9.19 -3.79
N VAL A 375 10.58 10.42 -3.65
CA VAL A 375 11.35 11.57 -3.13
C VAL A 375 12.01 11.29 -1.78
N ALA A 376 11.36 10.52 -0.91
CA ALA A 376 11.92 10.14 0.40
C ALA A 376 13.22 9.32 0.31
N PHE A 377 13.41 8.56 -0.77
CA PHE A 377 14.64 7.79 -1.04
C PHE A 377 15.62 8.52 -1.96
N ALA A 378 15.17 9.55 -2.68
CA ALA A 378 15.92 10.13 -3.78
C ALA A 378 17.35 10.57 -3.39
N ARG A 379 17.51 11.18 -2.21
CA ARG A 379 18.84 11.60 -1.70
C ARG A 379 19.74 10.44 -1.27
N LEU A 380 19.19 9.27 -0.98
CA LEU A 380 19.94 8.06 -0.62
C LEU A 380 20.35 7.25 -1.86
N THR A 381 19.68 7.45 -2.99
CA THR A 381 19.89 6.69 -4.22
C THR A 381 21.32 6.73 -4.74
N PRO A 382 22.03 7.88 -4.80
CA PRO A 382 23.43 7.91 -5.24
C PRO A 382 24.33 7.01 -4.41
N LEU A 383 24.12 6.98 -3.09
CA LEU A 383 24.88 6.13 -2.16
C LEU A 383 24.54 4.64 -2.35
N LEU A 384 23.27 4.30 -2.51
CA LEU A 384 22.83 2.92 -2.75
C LEU A 384 23.39 2.37 -4.06
N ILE A 385 23.36 3.15 -5.13
CA ILE A 385 23.94 2.80 -6.43
C ILE A 385 25.45 2.61 -6.31
N ALA A 386 26.17 3.50 -5.59
CA ALA A 386 27.59 3.37 -5.38
C ALA A 386 27.95 2.09 -4.60
N ILE A 387 27.22 1.78 -3.54
CA ILE A 387 27.41 0.53 -2.78
C ILE A 387 27.18 -0.68 -3.67
N SER A 388 26.11 -0.70 -4.45
CA SER A 388 25.84 -1.80 -5.41
C SER A 388 26.94 -1.95 -6.43
N ALA A 389 27.37 -0.86 -7.05
CA ALA A 389 28.44 -0.89 -8.07
C ALA A 389 29.77 -1.38 -7.48
N ILE A 390 30.12 -1.00 -6.25
CA ILE A 390 31.31 -1.50 -5.54
C ILE A 390 31.19 -3.00 -5.27
N LEU A 391 30.05 -3.47 -4.81
CA LEU A 391 29.78 -4.88 -4.53
C LEU A 391 29.84 -5.73 -5.80
N ASP A 392 29.36 -5.20 -6.92
CA ASP A 392 29.36 -5.84 -8.24
C ASP A 392 30.70 -5.71 -8.96
N LYS A 393 31.69 -5.03 -8.37
CA LYS A 393 32.99 -4.69 -9.00
C LYS A 393 32.81 -3.98 -10.35
N LEU A 394 31.73 -3.24 -10.53
CA LEU A 394 31.47 -2.46 -11.72
C LEU A 394 32.38 -1.23 -11.72
N PRO A 395 33.10 -0.94 -12.81
CA PRO A 395 33.87 0.27 -12.91
C PRO A 395 32.91 1.50 -13.02
N LEU A 396 32.77 2.26 -11.93
CA LEU A 396 32.01 3.52 -11.91
C LEU A 396 32.64 4.62 -12.77
N ASN A 397 33.90 4.40 -13.22
CA ASN A 397 34.78 5.41 -13.80
C ASN A 397 35.05 5.24 -15.31
N GLU A 398 34.39 4.33 -16.00
CA GLU A 398 34.55 4.19 -17.45
C GLU A 398 33.78 5.27 -18.23
N GLY A 399 34.53 6.17 -18.85
CA GLY A 399 34.07 7.24 -19.73
C GLY A 399 34.27 8.66 -19.16
N PRO A 400 34.73 9.58 -20.01
CA PRO A 400 34.94 10.98 -19.61
C PRO A 400 33.61 11.65 -19.22
N GLY A 401 33.56 12.17 -18.00
CA GLY A 401 32.41 12.94 -17.49
C GLY A 401 31.49 12.19 -16.51
N ARG A 402 31.45 10.85 -16.50
CA ARG A 402 30.51 10.06 -15.68
C ARG A 402 30.77 10.17 -14.18
N ILE A 403 32.04 10.23 -13.73
CA ILE A 403 32.35 10.51 -12.31
C ILE A 403 31.85 11.91 -11.92
N ARG A 404 32.04 12.90 -12.81
CA ARG A 404 31.55 14.26 -12.58
C ARG A 404 30.03 14.29 -12.46
N ASP A 405 29.30 13.53 -13.28
CA ASP A 405 27.85 13.49 -13.28
C ASP A 405 27.30 12.75 -12.05
N TRP A 406 27.99 11.71 -11.57
CA TRP A 406 27.70 11.07 -10.30
C TRP A 406 27.94 12.02 -9.11
N LEU A 407 29.09 12.74 -9.11
CA LEU A 407 29.40 13.76 -8.11
C LEU A 407 28.37 14.91 -8.15
N ARG A 408 27.88 15.29 -9.32
CA ARG A 408 26.79 16.24 -9.47
C ARG A 408 25.52 15.76 -8.76
N SER A 409 25.16 14.49 -8.90
CA SER A 409 23.98 13.95 -8.20
C SER A 409 24.12 14.00 -6.68
N LEU A 410 25.38 13.90 -6.15
CA LEU A 410 25.65 14.06 -4.72
C LEU A 410 25.60 15.53 -4.25
N MET A 411 26.10 16.47 -5.08
CA MET A 411 26.23 17.89 -4.72
C MET A 411 24.97 18.69 -5.05
N ASP A 412 24.40 18.47 -6.24
CA ASP A 412 23.31 19.26 -6.80
C ASP A 412 21.94 18.57 -6.59
N GLY A 413 21.94 17.39 -5.96
CA GLY A 413 20.74 16.61 -5.63
C GLY A 413 20.35 15.55 -6.66
N PRO A 414 19.32 14.75 -6.37
CA PRO A 414 18.97 13.54 -7.14
C PRO A 414 18.38 13.84 -8.54
N TYR A 415 18.02 15.07 -8.81
CA TYR A 415 17.46 15.48 -10.11
C TYR A 415 18.55 15.90 -11.10
N ALA A 416 19.78 16.06 -10.63
CA ALA A 416 20.92 16.46 -11.45
C ALA A 416 21.86 15.26 -11.69
N GLY A 417 22.55 15.27 -12.84
CA GLY A 417 23.58 14.29 -13.16
C GLY A 417 23.03 12.89 -13.43
N ALA A 418 23.77 11.86 -13.00
CA ALA A 418 23.53 10.45 -13.35
C ALA A 418 22.23 9.87 -12.74
N VAL A 419 21.82 10.31 -11.55
CA VAL A 419 20.63 9.78 -10.90
C VAL A 419 19.35 10.20 -11.64
N GLY A 420 19.28 11.42 -12.17
CA GLY A 420 18.17 11.86 -13.02
C GLY A 420 18.02 11.08 -14.34
N ARG A 421 19.11 10.39 -14.75
CA ARG A 421 19.16 9.49 -15.91
C ARG A 421 19.19 8.02 -15.51
N THR A 422 18.70 7.64 -14.35
CA THR A 422 18.70 6.25 -13.85
C THR A 422 17.31 5.67 -13.89
N THR A 423 17.12 4.56 -14.61
CA THR A 423 15.85 3.83 -14.59
C THR A 423 15.74 2.99 -13.33
N THR A 424 14.52 2.83 -12.83
CA THR A 424 14.17 1.82 -11.85
C THR A 424 13.21 0.84 -12.51
N THR A 425 13.46 -0.44 -12.42
CA THR A 425 12.65 -1.46 -13.10
C THR A 425 12.36 -2.60 -12.14
N LEU A 426 11.09 -3.01 -12.09
CA LEU A 426 10.62 -4.19 -11.37
C LEU A 426 10.37 -5.30 -12.39
N PHE A 427 10.92 -6.48 -12.10
CA PHE A 427 10.67 -7.71 -12.85
C PHE A 427 10.01 -8.74 -11.94
N MET A 428 9.05 -9.47 -12.46
CA MET A 428 8.33 -10.55 -11.78
C MET A 428 8.22 -11.76 -12.71
N ALA A 429 8.40 -12.96 -12.15
CA ALA A 429 8.22 -14.23 -12.86
C ALA A 429 7.91 -15.34 -11.86
N ALA A 430 7.77 -16.58 -12.34
CA ALA A 430 7.61 -17.70 -11.44
C ALA A 430 8.88 -17.98 -10.64
N ASP A 431 8.72 -18.23 -9.34
CA ASP A 431 9.72 -18.89 -8.47
C ASP A 431 9.25 -20.31 -8.15
N ASP A 432 10.06 -21.11 -7.44
CA ASP A 432 9.74 -22.49 -7.09
C ASP A 432 8.70 -22.61 -5.97
N ALA A 433 8.41 -21.53 -5.23
CA ALA A 433 7.55 -21.50 -4.08
C ALA A 433 7.91 -22.57 -3.01
N GLU A 434 9.20 -22.81 -2.77
CA GLU A 434 9.70 -23.80 -1.80
C GLU A 434 10.05 -23.18 -0.44
N GLY A 435 9.72 -21.91 -0.20
CA GLY A 435 9.94 -21.26 1.07
C GLY A 435 9.07 -21.85 2.19
N GLU A 436 9.63 -21.93 3.40
CA GLU A 436 8.95 -22.37 4.62
C GLU A 436 8.91 -21.26 5.67
N VAL A 437 7.71 -20.88 6.14
CA VAL A 437 7.48 -19.94 7.25
C VAL A 437 7.36 -20.71 8.54
N VAL A 438 8.21 -20.44 9.53
CA VAL A 438 8.23 -21.10 10.83
C VAL A 438 8.19 -20.09 11.97
N LEU A 439 7.71 -20.51 13.15
CA LEU A 439 7.83 -19.67 14.35
C LEU A 439 9.29 -19.62 14.79
N ALA A 440 9.78 -18.42 15.10
CA ALA A 440 11.13 -18.17 15.59
C ALA A 440 11.13 -17.05 16.63
N GLY A 441 11.48 -17.39 17.86
CA GLY A 441 11.45 -16.42 18.97
C GLY A 441 10.05 -15.84 19.19
N SER A 442 9.93 -14.51 19.14
CA SER A 442 8.66 -13.80 19.28
C SER A 442 7.92 -13.55 17.95
N GLY A 443 8.44 -14.04 16.83
CA GLY A 443 7.88 -13.83 15.50
C GLY A 443 8.03 -15.07 14.61
N ILE A 444 8.34 -14.80 13.33
CA ILE A 444 8.55 -15.84 12.32
C ILE A 444 9.93 -15.73 11.70
N ASP A 445 10.37 -16.84 11.13
CA ASP A 445 11.51 -16.94 10.22
C ASP A 445 11.04 -17.54 8.88
N ILE A 446 11.77 -17.25 7.80
CA ILE A 446 11.57 -17.88 6.50
C ILE A 446 12.84 -18.60 6.10
N ARG A 447 12.71 -19.90 5.87
CA ARG A 447 13.76 -20.79 5.38
C ARG A 447 13.51 -21.07 3.90
N TRP A 448 14.44 -20.66 3.07
CA TRP A 448 14.33 -20.88 1.63
C TRP A 448 15.73 -20.99 1.01
N PRO A 449 16.44 -22.08 1.28
CA PRO A 449 17.78 -22.30 0.73
C PRO A 449 17.76 -22.20 -0.79
N GLY A 450 18.58 -21.32 -1.36
CA GLY A 450 18.63 -21.11 -2.81
C GLY A 450 17.64 -20.07 -3.36
N ALA A 451 16.87 -19.37 -2.53
CA ALA A 451 15.94 -18.33 -2.95
C ALA A 451 16.57 -17.32 -3.94
N GLY A 452 17.82 -16.90 -3.70
CA GLY A 452 18.55 -15.98 -4.58
C GLY A 452 19.16 -16.61 -5.84
N MET A 453 19.03 -17.92 -6.04
CA MET A 453 19.59 -18.68 -7.15
C MET A 453 18.52 -19.20 -8.12
N GLN A 454 17.29 -18.73 -7.99
CA GLN A 454 16.17 -19.10 -8.85
C GLN A 454 16.48 -18.79 -10.33
N ARG A 455 16.07 -19.71 -11.23
CA ARG A 455 16.22 -19.52 -12.68
C ARG A 455 15.53 -18.23 -13.15
N SER A 456 14.33 -17.95 -12.64
CA SER A 456 13.58 -16.73 -12.94
C SER A 456 14.34 -15.45 -12.60
N LEU A 457 15.06 -15.42 -11.47
CA LEU A 457 15.87 -14.27 -11.08
C LEU A 457 17.11 -14.10 -11.97
N THR A 458 17.72 -15.21 -12.41
CA THR A 458 18.85 -15.18 -13.35
C THR A 458 18.40 -14.67 -14.72
N GLU A 459 17.31 -15.19 -15.23
CA GLU A 459 16.73 -14.77 -16.51
C GLU A 459 16.21 -13.32 -16.45
N GLY A 460 15.51 -12.95 -15.37
CA GLY A 460 15.08 -11.56 -15.13
C GLY A 460 16.26 -10.61 -15.08
N GLY A 461 17.33 -10.98 -14.39
CA GLY A 461 18.58 -10.19 -14.32
C GLY A 461 19.22 -9.98 -15.69
N ARG A 462 19.22 -11.00 -16.57
CA ARG A 462 19.71 -10.91 -17.95
C ARG A 462 18.88 -9.92 -18.77
N ARG A 463 17.53 -10.01 -18.70
CA ARG A 463 16.60 -9.10 -19.38
C ARG A 463 16.72 -7.66 -18.89
N LEU A 464 16.80 -7.46 -17.58
CA LEU A 464 17.00 -6.13 -16.98
C LEU A 464 18.34 -5.52 -17.39
N ALA A 465 19.39 -6.34 -17.50
CA ALA A 465 20.69 -5.88 -17.96
C ALA A 465 20.69 -5.50 -19.44
N ALA A 466 19.96 -6.23 -20.29
CA ALA A 466 19.78 -5.89 -21.69
C ALA A 466 18.99 -4.58 -21.85
N ALA A 467 17.88 -4.45 -21.12
CA ALA A 467 17.06 -3.23 -21.10
C ALA A 467 17.86 -1.99 -20.69
N ALA A 468 18.74 -2.11 -19.67
CA ALA A 468 19.59 -1.02 -19.26
C ALA A 468 20.60 -0.60 -20.33
N ARG A 469 21.22 -1.59 -21.03
CA ARG A 469 22.19 -1.34 -22.11
C ARG A 469 21.53 -0.69 -23.34
N GLU A 470 20.31 -1.09 -23.66
CA GLU A 470 19.53 -0.49 -24.77
C GLU A 470 19.40 1.02 -24.63
N LEU A 471 19.27 1.49 -23.39
CA LEU A 471 19.23 2.92 -23.08
C LEU A 471 20.61 3.57 -22.91
N GLY A 472 21.70 2.90 -23.26
CA GLY A 472 23.08 3.35 -23.02
C GLY A 472 23.49 3.35 -21.54
N GLY A 473 22.63 2.82 -20.65
CA GLY A 473 22.86 2.74 -19.21
C GLY A 473 23.67 1.52 -18.78
N ARG A 474 24.09 1.52 -17.51
CA ARG A 474 24.76 0.38 -16.87
C ARG A 474 23.78 -0.39 -15.99
N PRO A 475 23.72 -1.73 -16.14
CA PRO A 475 22.91 -2.54 -15.26
C PRO A 475 23.52 -2.56 -13.86
N VAL A 476 22.74 -2.15 -12.86
CA VAL A 476 23.09 -2.18 -11.43
C VAL A 476 22.01 -2.97 -10.70
N GLY A 477 22.39 -4.07 -10.08
CA GLY A 477 21.48 -4.89 -9.29
C GLY A 477 21.22 -4.33 -7.90
N ASN A 478 20.22 -4.88 -7.23
CA ASN A 478 19.98 -4.56 -5.83
C ASN A 478 21.16 -5.06 -4.96
N PRO A 479 21.70 -4.24 -4.03
CA PRO A 479 22.83 -4.63 -3.17
C PRO A 479 22.56 -5.90 -2.35
N GLY A 480 21.32 -6.18 -1.98
CA GLY A 480 20.93 -7.39 -1.27
C GLY A 480 21.01 -8.66 -2.09
N HIS A 481 21.05 -8.54 -3.41
CA HIS A 481 20.92 -9.66 -4.35
C HIS A 481 22.25 -10.27 -4.79
N ARG A 482 23.42 -9.72 -4.38
CA ARG A 482 24.73 -10.19 -4.84
C ARG A 482 25.81 -10.18 -3.76
N GLY A 483 26.70 -11.17 -3.84
CA GLY A 483 28.03 -11.19 -3.26
C GLY A 483 28.11 -11.37 -1.75
N ARG A 484 28.93 -10.55 -1.09
CA ARG A 484 29.29 -10.69 0.34
C ARG A 484 28.10 -10.47 1.31
N LEU A 485 26.97 -9.91 0.86
CA LEU A 485 25.75 -9.74 1.65
C LEU A 485 24.78 -10.91 1.51
N GLY A 486 25.14 -11.96 0.75
CA GLY A 486 24.29 -13.11 0.43
C GLY A 486 23.33 -12.77 -0.72
N ASN A 487 23.00 -13.78 -1.55
CA ASN A 487 22.01 -13.64 -2.63
C ASN A 487 20.60 -13.58 -2.04
N ARG A 488 20.25 -12.47 -1.42
CA ARG A 488 18.94 -12.26 -0.75
C ARG A 488 18.01 -11.46 -1.65
N PRO A 489 17.04 -12.09 -2.33
CA PRO A 489 16.02 -11.36 -3.06
C PRO A 489 15.20 -10.49 -2.11
N VAL A 490 14.67 -9.39 -2.63
CA VAL A 490 13.71 -8.53 -1.91
C VAL A 490 12.34 -8.79 -2.52
N SER A 491 11.46 -9.43 -1.77
CA SER A 491 10.07 -9.57 -2.17
C SER A 491 9.23 -8.41 -1.62
N VAL A 492 8.44 -7.82 -2.50
CA VAL A 492 7.38 -6.86 -2.17
C VAL A 492 5.98 -7.47 -2.38
N HIS A 493 5.95 -8.75 -2.82
CA HIS A 493 4.76 -9.52 -3.16
C HIS A 493 4.77 -10.91 -2.50
N PRO A 494 4.87 -11.00 -1.15
CA PRO A 494 4.89 -12.28 -0.45
C PRO A 494 3.57 -13.04 -0.64
N LEU A 495 3.67 -14.34 -1.02
CA LEU A 495 2.55 -15.26 -1.26
C LEU A 495 2.80 -16.58 -0.55
N GLY A 496 1.75 -17.39 -0.38
CA GLY A 496 1.87 -18.73 0.20
C GLY A 496 2.03 -18.75 1.73
N GLY A 497 2.25 -19.93 2.29
CA GLY A 497 2.27 -20.20 3.72
C GLY A 497 0.94 -20.77 4.26
N CYS A 498 -0.20 -20.46 3.61
CA CYS A 498 -1.51 -21.06 3.89
C CYS A 498 -2.18 -21.52 2.60
N VAL A 499 -1.41 -22.11 1.69
CA VAL A 499 -1.84 -22.38 0.31
C VAL A 499 -3.13 -23.18 0.21
N MET A 500 -3.95 -22.84 -0.78
CA MET A 500 -5.18 -23.56 -1.07
C MET A 500 -4.92 -24.86 -1.83
N SER A 501 -5.73 -25.86 -1.56
CA SER A 501 -5.72 -27.15 -2.25
C SER A 501 -7.08 -27.83 -2.17
N CYS A 502 -7.18 -29.04 -2.73
CA CYS A 502 -8.38 -29.89 -2.62
C CYS A 502 -8.39 -30.78 -1.38
N ASP A 503 -7.27 -30.86 -0.63
CA ASP A 503 -7.09 -31.74 0.53
C ASP A 503 -6.11 -31.17 1.55
N ALA A 504 -6.29 -31.48 2.84
CA ALA A 504 -5.42 -31.02 3.93
C ALA A 504 -3.98 -31.53 3.82
N GLY A 505 -3.73 -32.64 3.14
CA GLY A 505 -2.38 -33.16 2.89
C GLY A 505 -1.55 -32.31 1.93
N ASP A 506 -2.22 -31.52 1.07
CA ASP A 506 -1.59 -30.72 0.05
C ASP A 506 -1.70 -29.20 0.27
N GLY A 507 -2.54 -28.76 1.22
CA GLY A 507 -2.69 -27.34 1.52
C GLY A 507 -3.36 -27.07 2.86
N VAL A 508 -3.50 -25.78 3.18
CA VAL A 508 -4.00 -25.32 4.49
C VAL A 508 -5.47 -24.94 4.42
N VAL A 509 -5.93 -24.47 3.27
CA VAL A 509 -7.32 -24.05 3.04
C VAL A 509 -7.89 -24.70 1.79
N ASN A 510 -9.23 -24.83 1.75
CA ASN A 510 -9.92 -25.22 0.54
C ASN A 510 -10.09 -24.04 -0.45
N ASP A 511 -10.76 -24.27 -1.57
CA ASP A 511 -11.05 -23.27 -2.61
C ASP A 511 -11.93 -22.09 -2.14
N ARG A 512 -12.56 -22.20 -0.95
CA ARG A 512 -13.38 -21.15 -0.32
C ARG A 512 -12.60 -20.36 0.74
N GLY A 513 -11.32 -20.69 0.97
CA GLY A 513 -10.52 -20.13 2.03
C GLY A 513 -10.77 -20.72 3.43
N GLN A 514 -11.61 -21.75 3.57
CA GLN A 514 -11.87 -22.41 4.86
C GLN A 514 -10.65 -23.22 5.28
N VAL A 515 -10.22 -23.05 6.54
CA VAL A 515 -9.05 -23.74 7.10
C VAL A 515 -9.35 -25.21 7.33
N TYR A 516 -8.50 -26.10 6.82
CA TYR A 516 -8.60 -27.54 7.07
C TYR A 516 -8.35 -27.90 8.52
N ALA A 517 -9.14 -28.83 9.05
CA ALA A 517 -8.98 -29.45 10.36
C ALA A 517 -8.29 -30.80 10.20
N GLY A 518 -7.11 -30.95 10.80
CA GLY A 518 -6.32 -32.16 10.75
C GLY A 518 -5.34 -32.27 9.58
N ALA A 519 -4.63 -33.38 9.54
CA ALA A 519 -3.50 -33.60 8.66
C ALA A 519 -3.87 -34.06 7.25
N MET A 520 -5.06 -34.60 7.04
CA MET A 520 -5.51 -35.18 5.78
C MET A 520 -7.02 -35.06 5.64
N GLY A 521 -7.52 -35.15 4.39
CA GLY A 521 -8.94 -35.12 4.08
C GLY A 521 -9.48 -33.70 3.90
N ARG A 522 -10.82 -33.58 3.78
CA ARG A 522 -11.50 -32.33 3.41
C ARG A 522 -12.28 -31.70 4.55
N HIS A 523 -12.08 -32.17 5.78
CA HIS A 523 -12.75 -31.59 6.92
C HIS A 523 -12.20 -30.19 7.20
N VAL A 524 -13.07 -29.20 7.46
CA VAL A 524 -12.70 -27.82 7.68
C VAL A 524 -13.19 -27.30 9.03
N HIS A 525 -12.49 -26.32 9.56
CA HIS A 525 -12.93 -25.51 10.68
C HIS A 525 -14.02 -24.54 10.22
N ARG A 526 -15.29 -24.83 10.51
CA ARG A 526 -16.40 -23.95 10.17
C ARG A 526 -16.22 -22.58 10.81
N GLY A 527 -16.39 -21.51 10.02
CA GLY A 527 -16.26 -20.14 10.50
C GLY A 527 -14.83 -19.62 10.62
N LEU A 528 -13.81 -20.40 10.21
CA LEU A 528 -12.41 -19.93 10.16
C LEU A 528 -11.90 -19.94 8.73
N TYR A 529 -11.46 -18.76 8.25
CA TYR A 529 -11.03 -18.55 6.88
C TYR A 529 -9.66 -17.87 6.83
N VAL A 530 -8.91 -18.13 5.77
CA VAL A 530 -7.78 -17.30 5.30
C VAL A 530 -8.07 -16.87 3.88
N THR A 531 -7.81 -15.58 3.55
CA THR A 531 -8.31 -14.99 2.30
C THR A 531 -7.33 -14.06 1.61
N ASP A 532 -6.13 -13.91 2.14
CA ASP A 532 -5.09 -13.01 1.61
C ASP A 532 -4.08 -13.73 0.70
N GLY A 533 -2.95 -13.09 0.42
CA GLY A 533 -1.90 -13.65 -0.42
C GLY A 533 -1.32 -14.99 0.07
N SER A 534 -1.54 -15.36 1.34
CA SER A 534 -1.06 -16.62 1.88
C SER A 534 -1.73 -17.86 1.27
N ILE A 535 -2.95 -17.72 0.75
CA ILE A 535 -3.69 -18.85 0.15
C ILE A 535 -3.30 -19.13 -1.31
N ILE A 536 -2.56 -18.22 -1.95
CA ILE A 536 -2.17 -18.34 -3.35
C ILE A 536 -1.14 -19.47 -3.50
N PRO A 537 -1.40 -20.47 -4.36
CA PRO A 537 -0.64 -21.72 -4.33
C PRO A 537 0.68 -21.67 -5.14
N ARG A 538 0.97 -20.56 -5.81
CA ARG A 538 2.14 -20.37 -6.67
C ARG A 538 2.43 -18.88 -6.86
N SER A 539 3.64 -18.53 -7.32
CA SER A 539 3.91 -17.19 -7.85
C SER A 539 2.98 -16.83 -9.01
N LEU A 540 2.60 -15.56 -9.08
CA LEU A 540 1.71 -15.04 -10.12
C LEU A 540 2.46 -14.46 -11.32
N GLY A 541 3.75 -14.09 -11.15
CA GLY A 541 4.49 -13.33 -12.15
C GLY A 541 3.89 -11.95 -12.45
N ALA A 542 3.01 -11.48 -11.57
CA ALA A 542 2.24 -10.24 -11.68
C ALA A 542 1.97 -9.65 -10.30
N ASN A 543 1.63 -8.35 -10.23
CA ASN A 543 1.25 -7.68 -8.99
C ASN A 543 0.02 -8.36 -8.36
N PRO A 544 0.06 -8.85 -7.11
CA PRO A 544 -0.95 -9.76 -6.58
C PRO A 544 -2.21 -9.09 -6.03
N SER A 545 -2.21 -7.76 -5.87
CA SER A 545 -3.27 -7.02 -5.16
C SER A 545 -4.67 -7.29 -5.73
N LEU A 546 -4.82 -7.28 -7.05
CA LEU A 546 -6.10 -7.54 -7.74
C LEU A 546 -6.55 -8.99 -7.53
N THR A 547 -5.63 -9.97 -7.67
CA THR A 547 -5.94 -11.39 -7.46
C THR A 547 -6.35 -11.68 -6.02
N ILE A 548 -5.66 -11.08 -5.04
CA ILE A 548 -6.00 -11.20 -3.61
C ILE A 548 -7.42 -10.67 -3.35
N ALA A 549 -7.75 -9.51 -3.92
CA ALA A 549 -9.07 -8.90 -3.74
C ALA A 549 -10.18 -9.70 -4.46
N ALA A 550 -9.91 -10.23 -5.65
CA ALA A 550 -10.85 -11.10 -6.38
C ALA A 550 -11.12 -12.43 -5.64
N LEU A 551 -10.07 -13.04 -5.03
CA LEU A 551 -10.26 -14.21 -4.16
C LEU A 551 -11.11 -13.88 -2.94
N ALA A 552 -10.98 -12.69 -2.37
CA ALA A 552 -11.80 -12.23 -1.25
C ALA A 552 -13.26 -11.96 -1.68
N GLU A 553 -13.50 -11.41 -2.88
CA GLU A 553 -14.84 -11.28 -3.47
C GLU A 553 -15.51 -12.65 -3.62
N ARG A 554 -14.78 -13.62 -4.18
CA ARG A 554 -15.25 -15.01 -4.30
C ARG A 554 -15.55 -15.63 -2.94
N THR A 555 -14.65 -15.49 -1.97
CA THR A 555 -14.86 -16.02 -0.61
C THR A 555 -16.07 -15.39 0.05
N ALA A 556 -16.23 -14.07 -0.03
CA ALA A 556 -17.40 -13.36 0.51
C ALA A 556 -18.71 -13.85 -0.14
N ARG A 557 -18.73 -13.96 -1.47
CA ARG A 557 -19.89 -14.48 -2.22
C ARG A 557 -20.29 -15.87 -1.74
N LEU A 558 -19.34 -16.79 -1.64
CA LEU A 558 -19.59 -18.17 -1.21
C LEU A 558 -19.98 -18.28 0.27
N LEU A 559 -19.37 -17.49 1.15
CA LEU A 559 -19.72 -17.41 2.57
C LEU A 559 -21.14 -16.88 2.77
N LEU A 560 -21.52 -15.82 2.09
CA LEU A 560 -22.86 -15.24 2.20
C LEU A 560 -23.93 -16.23 1.72
N LEU A 561 -23.70 -16.94 0.63
CA LEU A 561 -24.59 -18.03 0.17
C LEU A 561 -24.68 -19.16 1.21
N GLU A 562 -23.58 -19.56 1.85
CA GLU A 562 -23.57 -20.58 2.92
C GLU A 562 -24.38 -20.11 4.15
N LEU A 563 -24.35 -18.82 4.45
CA LEU A 563 -25.15 -18.21 5.52
C LEU A 563 -26.63 -17.97 5.14
N GLY A 564 -27.02 -18.24 3.89
CA GLY A 564 -28.37 -18.00 3.39
C GLY A 564 -28.67 -16.51 3.15
N LEU A 565 -27.64 -15.68 2.98
CA LEU A 565 -27.73 -14.25 2.73
C LEU A 565 -27.52 -13.96 1.24
N ASP A 566 -28.14 -12.87 0.77
CA ASP A 566 -27.91 -12.38 -0.60
C ASP A 566 -26.48 -11.83 -0.72
N PRO A 567 -25.64 -12.37 -1.61
CA PRO A 567 -24.28 -11.85 -1.79
C PRO A 567 -24.24 -10.47 -2.46
N ASP A 568 -25.28 -10.07 -3.21
CA ASP A 568 -25.36 -8.81 -3.93
C ASP A 568 -26.69 -8.08 -3.71
N PRO A 569 -27.04 -7.72 -2.47
CA PRO A 569 -28.34 -7.06 -2.20
C PRO A 569 -28.42 -5.74 -2.98
N VAL A 570 -29.58 -5.48 -3.62
CA VAL A 570 -29.84 -4.25 -4.40
C VAL A 570 -29.70 -3.03 -3.51
N GLU A 571 -30.21 -3.10 -2.28
CA GLU A 571 -29.98 -2.11 -1.22
C GLU A 571 -29.23 -2.75 -0.06
N PRO A 572 -28.32 -2.03 0.62
CA PRO A 572 -27.64 -2.55 1.79
C PRO A 572 -28.63 -2.94 2.87
N VAL A 573 -28.49 -4.14 3.41
CA VAL A 573 -29.30 -4.62 4.54
C VAL A 573 -28.88 -3.87 5.80
N SER A 574 -29.83 -3.28 6.52
CA SER A 574 -29.55 -2.63 7.81
C SER A 574 -29.16 -3.69 8.86
N PRO A 575 -28.16 -3.42 9.71
CA PRO A 575 -27.85 -4.30 10.84
C PRO A 575 -29.07 -4.46 11.75
N PRO A 576 -29.26 -5.63 12.41
CA PRO A 576 -30.37 -5.83 13.32
C PRO A 576 -30.40 -4.79 14.44
N GLU A 577 -31.62 -4.30 14.78
CA GLU A 577 -31.83 -3.35 15.88
C GLU A 577 -31.31 -3.96 17.20
N GLY A 578 -30.44 -3.23 17.89
CA GLY A 578 -29.74 -3.69 19.12
C GLY A 578 -28.24 -3.77 19.00
N SER A 579 -27.66 -3.62 17.79
CA SER A 579 -26.21 -3.55 17.59
C SER A 579 -25.59 -2.18 17.88
N SER A 580 -26.41 -1.18 18.27
CA SER A 580 -25.92 0.16 18.66
C SER A 580 -25.17 0.11 19.99
N ALA A 581 -23.97 0.67 19.99
CA ALA A 581 -23.13 0.76 21.18
C ALA A 581 -23.84 1.55 22.30
N GLU A 582 -24.18 0.91 23.40
CA GLU A 582 -24.31 1.60 24.68
C GLU A 582 -22.92 2.02 25.16
N GLY A 583 -22.74 3.30 25.34
CA GLY A 583 -21.58 3.86 26.02
C GLY A 583 -20.76 4.84 25.20
N THR A 584 -20.98 6.12 25.50
CA THR A 584 -20.35 7.36 25.04
C THR A 584 -20.90 7.91 23.74
N ALA A 585 -21.48 9.11 23.84
CA ALA A 585 -21.96 9.88 22.70
C ALA A 585 -20.89 9.93 21.59
N PRO A 586 -21.25 9.68 20.33
CA PRO A 586 -20.28 9.77 19.24
C PRO A 586 -19.74 11.19 19.20
N VAL A 587 -18.43 11.33 19.24
CA VAL A 587 -17.79 12.56 18.79
C VAL A 587 -18.14 12.68 17.31
N VAL A 588 -19.09 13.52 17.01
CA VAL A 588 -19.52 13.83 15.65
C VAL A 588 -18.39 14.62 15.02
N VAL A 589 -17.50 13.94 14.31
CA VAL A 589 -16.56 14.61 13.41
C VAL A 589 -17.38 15.06 12.22
N GLY A 590 -17.67 16.35 12.14
CA GLY A 590 -18.37 16.99 11.04
C GLY A 590 -17.63 16.80 9.71
N PRO A 591 -18.22 17.20 8.56
CA PRO A 591 -17.57 17.11 7.28
C PRO A 591 -16.26 17.93 7.31
N GLN A 592 -15.13 17.27 7.06
CA GLN A 592 -13.85 17.98 6.94
C GLN A 592 -13.88 18.84 5.68
N VAL A 593 -13.75 20.14 5.83
CA VAL A 593 -13.52 21.07 4.72
C VAL A 593 -12.03 21.33 4.66
N ARG A 594 -11.44 21.14 3.49
CA ARG A 594 -10.06 21.49 3.21
C ARG A 594 -10.05 22.46 2.04
N PHE A 595 -9.31 23.52 2.16
CA PHE A 595 -9.08 24.45 1.07
C PHE A 595 -7.61 24.89 1.05
N GLY A 596 -7.12 25.20 -0.14
CA GLY A 596 -5.79 25.75 -0.33
C GLY A 596 -5.88 27.24 -0.59
N GLU A 597 -4.96 28.00 -0.01
CA GLU A 597 -4.79 29.42 -0.26
C GLU A 597 -3.38 29.74 -0.68
N ARG A 598 -3.26 30.65 -1.66
CA ARG A 598 -2.00 31.27 -1.99
C ARG A 598 -2.10 32.77 -1.70
N LEU A 599 -1.32 33.21 -0.74
CA LEU A 599 -1.29 34.61 -0.28
C LEU A 599 0.03 35.23 -0.68
N GLY A 600 0.00 36.40 -1.26
CA GLY A 600 1.18 37.19 -1.56
C GLY A 600 1.16 38.50 -0.78
N GLY A 601 2.33 38.94 -0.30
CA GLY A 601 2.43 40.17 0.47
C GLY A 601 3.88 40.57 0.72
N HIS A 602 4.10 41.32 1.78
CA HIS A 602 5.42 41.71 2.22
C HIS A 602 5.54 41.46 3.75
N VAL A 603 6.69 40.96 4.16
CA VAL A 603 7.07 40.84 5.56
C VAL A 603 8.24 41.77 5.87
N MET A 604 8.25 42.39 7.02
CA MET A 604 9.37 43.23 7.48
C MET A 604 10.39 42.36 8.21
N VAL A 605 11.63 42.33 7.72
CA VAL A 605 12.75 41.63 8.34
C VAL A 605 13.83 42.68 8.62
N ASP A 606 14.13 42.93 9.89
CA ASP A 606 15.11 43.91 10.35
C ASP A 606 14.93 45.30 9.70
N GLY A 607 13.67 45.75 9.51
CA GLY A 607 13.31 47.02 8.92
C GLY A 607 13.33 47.06 7.39
N GLN A 608 13.57 45.96 6.70
CA GLN A 608 13.50 45.83 5.24
C GLN A 608 12.26 45.04 4.83
N ALA A 609 11.55 45.52 3.83
CA ALA A 609 10.41 44.81 3.25
C ALA A 609 10.88 43.70 2.32
N SER A 610 10.48 42.44 2.64
CA SER A 610 10.70 41.29 1.79
C SER A 610 9.38 40.81 1.19
N PRO A 611 9.30 40.46 -0.09
CA PRO A 611 8.15 39.78 -0.62
C PRO A 611 7.98 38.44 0.12
N ILE A 612 6.73 38.08 0.43
CA ILE A 612 6.38 36.81 1.00
C ILE A 612 5.28 36.16 0.18
N THR A 613 5.42 34.86 -0.07
CA THR A 613 4.36 34.03 -0.65
C THR A 613 4.08 32.87 0.29
N LEU A 614 2.83 32.70 0.66
CA LEU A 614 2.36 31.58 1.45
C LEU A 614 1.52 30.68 0.57
N SER A 615 1.86 29.39 0.52
CA SER A 615 1.06 28.34 -0.11
C SER A 615 0.56 27.44 1.01
N LEU A 616 -0.66 27.69 1.49
CA LEU A 616 -1.21 27.11 2.70
C LEU A 616 -2.37 26.17 2.38
N ARG A 617 -2.49 25.12 3.19
CA ARG A 617 -3.66 24.23 3.23
C ARG A 617 -4.27 24.31 4.61
N VAL A 618 -5.54 24.63 4.64
CA VAL A 618 -6.34 24.74 5.86
C VAL A 618 -7.25 23.52 5.97
N ALA A 619 -7.23 22.85 7.11
CA ALA A 619 -8.12 21.74 7.42
C ALA A 619 -9.12 22.17 8.51
N VAL A 620 -10.40 21.97 8.23
CA VAL A 620 -11.51 22.21 9.12
C VAL A 620 -12.08 20.86 9.55
N ASP A 621 -11.87 20.49 10.80
CA ASP A 621 -12.30 19.18 11.31
C ASP A 621 -13.82 19.14 11.56
N ASP A 622 -14.42 20.24 11.99
CA ASP A 622 -15.90 20.42 12.09
C ASP A 622 -16.35 21.81 11.61
N PRO A 623 -16.87 21.93 10.38
CA PRO A 623 -17.42 23.19 9.87
C PRO A 623 -18.64 23.72 10.65
N ALA A 624 -19.33 22.86 11.40
CA ALA A 624 -20.43 23.29 12.22
C ALA A 624 -19.96 23.97 13.50
N GLU A 625 -18.78 23.58 14.01
CA GLU A 625 -18.13 24.26 15.14
C GLU A 625 -17.65 25.66 14.73
N VAL A 626 -17.03 25.78 13.57
CA VAL A 626 -16.62 27.08 12.99
C VAL A 626 -17.82 28.03 12.82
N ARG A 627 -18.96 27.50 12.40
CA ARG A 627 -20.19 28.30 12.27
C ARG A 627 -20.81 28.71 13.61
N ARG A 628 -20.62 27.90 14.66
CA ARG A 628 -21.15 28.17 16.00
C ARG A 628 -20.29 29.15 16.78
N ASP A 629 -18.98 29.07 16.62
CA ASP A 629 -17.99 29.95 17.29
C ASP A 629 -16.88 30.32 16.32
N PRO A 630 -17.10 31.29 15.42
CA PRO A 630 -16.08 31.73 14.45
C PRO A 630 -14.85 32.31 15.12
N GLU A 631 -15.00 32.93 16.29
CA GLU A 631 -13.91 33.59 17.00
C GLU A 631 -13.07 32.66 17.86
N GLY A 632 -13.67 31.56 18.37
CA GLY A 632 -13.01 30.57 19.23
C GLY A 632 -12.34 29.43 18.48
N THR A 633 -12.76 29.16 17.24
CA THR A 633 -12.30 27.98 16.49
C THR A 633 -10.96 28.22 15.83
N THR A 634 -9.98 27.41 16.20
CA THR A 634 -8.64 27.43 15.64
C THR A 634 -8.49 26.33 14.60
N LEU A 635 -8.25 26.69 13.35
CA LEU A 635 -8.07 25.77 12.24
C LEU A 635 -6.60 25.38 12.07
N ARG A 636 -6.36 24.16 11.64
CA ARG A 636 -5.01 23.66 11.41
C ARG A 636 -4.52 24.08 10.02
N VAL A 637 -3.29 24.62 9.95
CA VAL A 637 -2.65 25.08 8.72
C VAL A 637 -1.38 24.31 8.46
N THR A 638 -1.17 23.86 7.24
CA THR A 638 0.07 23.27 6.74
C THR A 638 0.45 23.93 5.42
N GLY A 639 1.71 23.83 4.97
CA GLY A 639 2.13 24.40 3.69
C GLY A 639 3.57 24.86 3.68
N THR A 640 3.85 25.78 2.75
CA THR A 640 5.18 26.38 2.57
C THR A 640 5.10 27.90 2.58
N VAL A 641 6.21 28.52 2.95
CA VAL A 641 6.39 29.98 2.98
C VAL A 641 7.69 30.32 2.26
N GLU A 642 7.60 31.17 1.26
CA GLU A 642 8.72 31.77 0.55
C GLU A 642 8.92 33.18 1.03
N ALA A 643 10.07 33.49 1.64
CA ALA A 643 10.45 34.81 2.10
C ALA A 643 11.97 34.97 1.93
N PRO A 644 12.46 35.48 0.78
CA PRO A 644 13.88 35.46 0.39
C PRO A 644 14.83 36.15 1.38
N LEU A 645 14.38 37.16 2.14
CA LEU A 645 15.22 37.79 3.17
C LEU A 645 15.31 36.95 4.47
N LEU A 646 14.37 36.02 4.72
CA LEU A 646 14.46 35.09 5.85
C LEU A 646 15.30 33.88 5.46
N HIS A 647 14.99 33.27 4.31
CA HIS A 647 15.71 32.12 3.79
C HIS A 647 15.57 32.06 2.26
N PRO A 648 16.65 31.74 1.49
CA PRO A 648 16.63 31.71 0.03
C PRO A 648 15.80 30.56 -0.56
N ALA A 649 15.53 29.50 0.22
CA ALA A 649 14.66 28.38 -0.19
C ALA A 649 13.33 28.42 0.59
N PRO A 650 12.25 27.84 0.06
CA PRO A 650 10.98 27.75 0.76
C PRO A 650 11.10 27.08 2.13
N MET A 651 10.40 27.61 3.12
CA MET A 651 10.33 27.10 4.49
C MET A 651 9.05 26.29 4.67
N THR A 652 9.11 25.18 5.39
CA THR A 652 7.95 24.34 5.69
C THR A 652 7.22 24.84 6.93
N VAL A 653 5.88 24.87 6.88
CA VAL A 653 5.04 25.12 8.05
C VAL A 653 5.04 23.86 8.92
N THR A 654 5.72 23.90 10.06
CA THR A 654 5.80 22.79 11.01
C THR A 654 4.62 22.72 11.96
N TRP A 655 4.01 23.85 12.25
CA TRP A 655 2.69 23.99 12.85
C TRP A 655 2.08 25.31 12.39
N GLY A 656 0.77 25.33 12.27
CA GLY A 656 0.06 26.53 11.85
C GLY A 656 -1.37 26.52 12.34
N THR A 657 -1.85 27.71 12.67
CA THR A 657 -3.24 27.94 13.04
C THR A 657 -3.79 29.14 12.25
N LEU A 658 -5.03 29.02 11.83
CA LEU A 658 -5.84 30.08 11.27
C LEU A 658 -7.02 30.32 12.19
N ARG A 659 -7.22 31.56 12.57
CA ARG A 659 -8.43 32.04 13.24
C ARG A 659 -9.27 32.82 12.24
N LEU A 660 -10.49 32.34 12.00
CA LEU A 660 -11.48 33.07 11.18
C LEU A 660 -12.09 34.17 12.03
N VAL A 661 -12.19 35.38 11.46
CA VAL A 661 -12.44 36.56 12.12
C VAL A 661 -13.78 37.13 12.04
N VAL A 662 -13.91 37.81 12.90
CA VAL A 662 -14.56 38.93 13.52
C VAL A 662 -14.73 40.12 12.61
N GLU A 663 -15.95 40.64 12.57
CA GLU A 663 -16.28 41.91 12.00
C GLU A 663 -15.42 43.01 12.64
N ASP A 664 -14.65 43.70 11.80
CA ASP A 664 -14.00 44.93 12.18
C ASP A 664 -15.09 46.03 12.24
N PRO A 665 -15.39 46.58 13.41
CA PRO A 665 -16.47 47.59 13.54
C PRO A 665 -16.21 48.89 12.78
N ASP A 666 -14.95 49.12 12.29
CA ASP A 666 -14.56 50.34 11.63
C ASP A 666 -14.44 50.22 10.10
N GLN A 667 -14.69 49.05 9.51
CA GLN A 667 -14.66 48.86 8.03
C GLN A 667 -15.94 48.19 7.51
N SER A 668 -16.52 48.83 6.52
CA SER A 668 -17.85 48.52 6.01
C SER A 668 -17.98 47.24 5.18
N VAL A 669 -16.93 46.50 4.89
CA VAL A 669 -16.94 45.10 4.32
C VAL A 669 -15.54 44.50 4.49
N GLY A 670 -15.37 43.47 5.31
CA GLY A 670 -14.13 42.67 5.31
C GLY A 670 -14.04 41.71 6.50
N HIS A 671 -13.89 40.44 6.18
CA HIS A 671 -13.48 39.45 7.19
C HIS A 671 -11.97 39.46 7.31
N ARG A 672 -11.44 39.46 8.53
CA ARG A 672 -10.00 39.38 8.82
C ARG A 672 -9.61 37.93 9.16
N MET A 673 -8.57 37.40 8.58
CA MET A 673 -7.99 36.10 8.91
C MET A 673 -6.65 36.31 9.62
N GLU A 674 -6.44 35.66 10.74
CA GLU A 674 -5.19 35.71 11.49
C GLU A 674 -4.48 34.35 11.38
N TYR A 675 -3.27 34.36 10.83
CA TYR A 675 -2.41 33.20 10.72
C TYR A 675 -1.30 33.28 11.77
N ARG A 676 -1.03 32.15 12.42
CA ARG A 676 0.16 31.94 13.27
C ARG A 676 0.88 30.70 12.80
N LEU A 677 2.08 30.87 12.27
CA LEU A 677 2.82 29.80 11.61
C LEU A 677 4.19 29.63 12.26
N GLY A 678 4.53 28.41 12.63
CA GLY A 678 5.89 28.00 12.93
C GLY A 678 6.54 27.44 11.67
N LEU A 679 7.66 27.98 11.26
CA LEU A 679 8.35 27.65 10.03
C LEU A 679 9.68 26.98 10.32
N ARG A 680 10.10 26.11 9.41
CA ARG A 680 11.41 25.45 9.44
C ARG A 680 12.05 25.50 8.06
N ASP A 681 13.29 25.94 7.99
CA ASP A 681 14.08 25.85 6.76
C ASP A 681 14.74 24.46 6.57
N VAL A 682 15.36 24.26 5.44
CA VAL A 682 16.04 23.02 5.07
C VAL A 682 17.27 22.71 5.94
N ALA A 683 17.84 23.69 6.61
CA ALA A 683 18.98 23.54 7.54
C ALA A 683 18.55 23.31 8.99
N GLY A 684 17.22 23.37 9.28
CA GLY A 684 16.65 23.18 10.62
C GLY A 684 16.43 24.46 11.40
N GLY A 685 16.70 25.63 10.82
CA GLY A 685 16.39 26.95 11.39
C GLY A 685 14.89 27.10 11.65
N ARG A 686 14.51 27.77 12.73
CA ARG A 686 13.12 27.95 13.14
C ARG A 686 12.73 29.42 13.09
N TYR A 687 11.57 29.70 12.49
CA TYR A 687 11.01 31.04 12.37
C TYR A 687 9.55 31.01 12.82
N ARG A 688 9.02 32.18 13.15
CA ARG A 688 7.61 32.38 13.46
C ARG A 688 7.05 33.53 12.65
N LEU A 689 5.87 33.33 12.09
CA LEU A 689 5.10 34.33 11.39
C LEU A 689 3.73 34.45 12.08
N ASP A 690 3.42 35.66 12.53
CA ASP A 690 2.13 36.01 13.17
C ASP A 690 1.37 37.00 12.32
#